data_c7a311a243970eaacd04730481c778d5
#
_entry.id   c7a311a243970eaacd04730481c778d5
#
_cell.length_a   1.000
_cell.length_b   1.000
_cell.length_c   1.000
_cell.angle_alpha   90.00
_cell.angle_beta   90.00
_cell.angle_gamma   90.00
#
_symmetry.space_group_name_H-M   'P 1'
#
loop_
_entity.id
_entity.type
_entity.pdbx_description
1 polymer ?
#
loop_
_entity_poly.entity_id
_entity_poly.type
_entity_poly.pdbx_seq_one_letter_code
_entity_poly.pdbx_strand_id
1 'polypeptide(L)'
;MLLNLFSVMSISSKFDPKKVEDKWYKYWLKNKFFSSKPDNRKPYSIVIPPPNVTGSLHMGHMLNNTIQDILIRRARMQGYNACWVPGTDHASIATEAKVVDHLKKKGINKNDLSRKEFLNHAWEWKENYGGVILKQLQKIGCSCDWDRTKFTLDDSMNESVTKVFIDLYNKGLIYKGHRMVNWDPEAQTTLSDEEVIYEERSSFLYYIAYKIENSSKKIIIATTRPETLIGDTAVCVNPLDGRYNKLVGKNVIVPIVNRKIPIIEDEYVDKNFGTGCLKVTPAHDQNDKDLGEKHNLEIINIFNSNGTINHHGIHYEGKDRFTVRKEIIEELDNIGLFVKKETYKTNIALSERTRAIIEPRLSDQWFLSMKEISKPAIKAVMESNEIVLFPEKFKSTFSHWMNNIRDWNISRQLWWGQQIPVYYFGKSKSDFVVSENKEKALKLAKIKSGNNNLKVDELIQDSDVLDTWFSSWIWPISVFDGIRFPNNKEIKYYYPTNDLVTGPDILFFWVSRMIISGFEFRNQIPFKNVYFTGLVRDKKGRKMSKQLGNSPDPLKLIREYGADSVRVGLMLCSSAGNDLLFDEKLCIQGKNFTNKIWNAYRLINSWTSSNNTDERQAEKDAISWYENKYNFILEVIENHFKLYRIKDAMLSIYKLIWDDFCSIFLEVVKPEFNSPINSSTLSKIFKIFQNNLKVLHPFMPFLTEELWEKIKDDSFKDPLIISSW
;
A
#
# COMPACT_ATOMS: atom_id res chain seq x y z
N MET A 1 -55.42 27.58 5.97
CA MET A 1 -54.71 28.51 6.85
C MET A 1 -54.40 27.92 8.25
N LEU A 2 -54.70 26.66 8.52
CA LEU A 2 -54.46 26.02 9.84
C LEU A 2 -53.44 24.85 9.80
N LEU A 3 -52.84 24.56 8.62
CA LEU A 3 -51.87 23.45 8.49
C LEU A 3 -50.39 23.87 8.59
N ASN A 4 -50.06 25.16 8.62
CA ASN A 4 -48.68 25.65 8.71
C ASN A 4 -48.23 26.02 10.15
N LEU A 5 -49.08 25.88 11.16
CA LEU A 5 -48.75 26.23 12.56
C LEU A 5 -48.15 25.09 13.37
N PHE A 6 -48.12 23.86 12.84
CA PHE A 6 -47.60 22.70 13.57
C PHE A 6 -46.21 22.21 13.11
N SER A 7 -45.53 22.84 12.16
CA SER A 7 -44.21 22.40 11.68
C SER A 7 -43.04 23.29 12.11
N VAL A 8 -43.20 24.24 12.99
CA VAL A 8 -42.08 24.90 13.70
C VAL A 8 -41.62 23.98 14.86
N MET A 9 -41.35 22.71 14.58
CA MET A 9 -40.44 21.96 15.41
C MET A 9 -39.14 22.73 15.44
N SER A 10 -38.75 23.24 16.60
CA SER A 10 -37.56 24.07 16.80
C SER A 10 -36.35 23.38 16.21
N ILE A 11 -35.91 23.82 15.02
CA ILE A 11 -34.68 23.29 14.40
C ILE A 11 -33.55 23.53 15.39
N SER A 12 -32.85 22.46 15.76
CA SER A 12 -31.76 22.54 16.73
C SER A 12 -30.77 23.66 16.39
N SER A 13 -30.31 24.39 17.39
CA SER A 13 -29.32 25.46 17.22
C SER A 13 -27.98 24.99 16.68
N LYS A 14 -27.69 23.71 16.78
CA LYS A 14 -26.45 23.08 16.29
C LYS A 14 -26.77 21.82 15.50
N PHE A 15 -25.99 21.57 14.48
CA PHE A 15 -26.01 20.30 13.74
C PHE A 15 -25.54 19.16 14.64
N ASP A 16 -26.27 18.04 14.66
CA ASP A 16 -25.91 16.83 15.40
C ASP A 16 -25.50 15.72 14.43
N PRO A 17 -24.18 15.55 14.16
CA PRO A 17 -23.70 14.57 13.20
C PRO A 17 -24.06 13.13 13.61
N LYS A 18 -24.11 12.81 14.90
CA LYS A 18 -24.36 11.43 15.38
C LYS A 18 -25.73 10.89 14.95
N LYS A 19 -26.75 11.77 14.96
CA LYS A 19 -28.09 11.39 14.53
C LYS A 19 -28.22 11.30 13.00
N VAL A 20 -27.51 12.16 12.29
CA VAL A 20 -27.63 12.35 10.85
C VAL A 20 -26.82 11.29 10.07
N GLU A 21 -25.59 11.02 10.49
CA GLU A 21 -24.69 10.12 9.79
C GLU A 21 -25.22 8.68 9.70
N ASP A 22 -25.68 8.11 10.82
CA ASP A 22 -26.22 6.76 10.84
C ASP A 22 -27.55 6.65 10.08
N LYS A 23 -28.40 7.68 10.13
CA LYS A 23 -29.66 7.78 9.39
C LYS A 23 -29.41 7.69 7.89
N TRP A 24 -28.58 8.61 7.35
CA TRP A 24 -28.36 8.69 5.92
C TRP A 24 -27.56 7.54 5.37
N TYR A 25 -26.53 7.06 6.09
CA TYR A 25 -25.75 5.92 5.62
C TYR A 25 -26.62 4.67 5.49
N LYS A 26 -27.50 4.39 6.47
CA LYS A 26 -28.47 3.28 6.40
C LYS A 26 -29.46 3.47 5.26
N TYR A 27 -29.94 4.70 5.03
CA TYR A 27 -30.84 5.02 3.94
C TYR A 27 -30.19 4.74 2.57
N TRP A 28 -28.96 5.19 2.36
CA TRP A 28 -28.24 4.95 1.10
C TRP A 28 -27.99 3.45 0.86
N LEU A 29 -27.60 2.69 1.87
CA LEU A 29 -27.41 1.25 1.77
C LEU A 29 -28.72 0.53 1.45
N LYS A 30 -29.81 0.85 2.15
CA LYS A 30 -31.14 0.23 1.95
C LYS A 30 -31.64 0.42 0.51
N ASN A 31 -31.40 1.60 -0.05
CA ASN A 31 -31.84 1.94 -1.42
C ASN A 31 -30.78 1.59 -2.49
N LYS A 32 -29.67 0.98 -2.11
CA LYS A 32 -28.60 0.52 -3.02
C LYS A 32 -28.02 1.63 -3.92
N PHE A 33 -27.96 2.88 -3.45
CA PHE A 33 -27.44 4.01 -4.24
C PHE A 33 -25.93 3.90 -4.54
N PHE A 34 -25.22 3.01 -3.85
CA PHE A 34 -23.80 2.74 -4.11
C PHE A 34 -23.59 1.58 -5.08
N SER A 35 -24.61 0.73 -5.28
CA SER A 35 -24.49 -0.46 -6.13
C SER A 35 -24.48 -0.10 -7.60
N SER A 36 -23.66 -0.79 -8.38
CA SER A 36 -23.46 -0.58 -9.80
C SER A 36 -23.58 -1.89 -10.58
N LYS A 37 -24.24 -1.83 -11.72
CA LYS A 37 -24.31 -2.92 -12.70
C LYS A 37 -24.11 -2.34 -14.10
N PRO A 38 -23.49 -3.07 -15.04
CA PRO A 38 -23.35 -2.60 -16.42
C PRO A 38 -24.69 -2.21 -17.02
N ASP A 39 -24.78 -0.95 -17.50
CA ASP A 39 -25.96 -0.36 -18.17
C ASP A 39 -25.52 0.52 -19.35
N ASN A 40 -26.41 1.36 -19.88
CA ASN A 40 -26.12 2.22 -21.03
C ASN A 40 -25.38 3.51 -20.68
N ARG A 41 -25.19 3.84 -19.39
CA ARG A 41 -24.45 5.02 -18.96
C ARG A 41 -22.95 4.79 -19.16
N LYS A 42 -22.20 5.89 -19.28
CA LYS A 42 -20.74 5.81 -19.29
C LYS A 42 -20.23 5.36 -17.90
N PRO A 43 -19.38 4.33 -17.82
CA PRO A 43 -18.83 3.91 -16.54
C PRO A 43 -17.81 4.90 -15.97
N TYR A 44 -17.80 5.01 -14.65
CA TYR A 44 -16.72 5.63 -13.90
C TYR A 44 -16.35 4.70 -12.76
N SER A 45 -15.19 4.09 -12.83
CA SER A 45 -14.78 3.05 -11.89
C SER A 45 -13.47 3.39 -11.18
N ILE A 46 -13.42 3.06 -9.89
CA ILE A 46 -12.23 3.09 -9.04
C ILE A 46 -12.14 1.75 -8.31
N VAL A 47 -10.93 1.20 -8.17
CA VAL A 47 -10.64 0.09 -7.25
C VAL A 47 -9.89 0.63 -6.05
N ILE A 48 -10.33 0.26 -4.85
CA ILE A 48 -9.67 0.69 -3.62
C ILE A 48 -8.25 0.10 -3.54
N PRO A 49 -7.23 0.82 -3.05
CA PRO A 49 -6.04 0.18 -2.51
C PRO A 49 -6.48 -0.67 -1.30
N PRO A 50 -6.50 -2.01 -1.41
CA PRO A 50 -7.11 -2.84 -0.38
C PRO A 50 -6.31 -2.74 0.92
N PRO A 51 -6.89 -2.25 2.04
CA PRO A 51 -6.16 -2.15 3.29
C PRO A 51 -5.78 -3.52 3.84
N ASN A 52 -4.57 -3.62 4.40
CA ASN A 52 -4.07 -4.81 5.06
C ASN A 52 -4.89 -5.15 6.31
N VAL A 53 -5.24 -6.44 6.50
CA VAL A 53 -6.00 -6.91 7.69
C VAL A 53 -5.13 -6.97 8.96
N THR A 54 -4.23 -6.01 9.14
CA THR A 54 -3.29 -5.91 10.27
C THR A 54 -3.80 -5.07 11.44
N GLY A 55 -5.01 -4.51 11.34
CA GLY A 55 -5.65 -3.71 12.38
C GLY A 55 -6.53 -2.58 11.84
N SER A 56 -6.89 -1.60 12.69
CA SER A 56 -7.75 -0.46 12.30
C SER A 56 -7.04 0.49 11.33
N LEU A 57 -7.80 1.27 10.57
CA LEU A 57 -7.29 2.29 9.66
C LEU A 57 -6.59 3.45 10.42
N HIS A 58 -5.71 4.17 9.75
CA HIS A 58 -5.05 5.39 10.23
C HIS A 58 -5.41 6.59 9.34
N MET A 59 -4.97 7.81 9.70
CA MET A 59 -5.34 9.04 9.00
C MET A 59 -4.97 9.05 7.51
N GLY A 60 -3.90 8.35 7.10
CA GLY A 60 -3.56 8.19 5.67
C GLY A 60 -4.64 7.45 4.88
N HIS A 61 -5.24 6.40 5.46
CA HIS A 61 -6.38 5.72 4.84
C HIS A 61 -7.61 6.63 4.78
N MET A 62 -7.86 7.45 5.82
CA MET A 62 -8.97 8.41 5.82
C MET A 62 -8.82 9.43 4.69
N LEU A 63 -7.62 9.98 4.50
CA LEU A 63 -7.32 10.90 3.39
C LEU A 63 -7.56 10.23 2.04
N ASN A 64 -6.95 9.08 1.82
CA ASN A 64 -7.01 8.35 0.56
C ASN A 64 -8.46 8.03 0.15
N ASN A 65 -9.22 7.47 1.09
CA ASN A 65 -10.61 7.08 0.82
C ASN A 65 -11.56 8.28 0.72
N THR A 66 -11.29 9.38 1.42
CA THR A 66 -12.07 10.62 1.24
C THR A 66 -11.92 11.18 -0.17
N ILE A 67 -10.70 11.17 -0.73
CA ILE A 67 -10.47 11.63 -2.11
C ILE A 67 -11.19 10.72 -3.12
N GLN A 68 -11.10 9.40 -2.97
CA GLN A 68 -11.83 8.46 -3.83
C GLN A 68 -13.35 8.70 -3.76
N ASP A 69 -13.89 8.87 -2.56
CA ASP A 69 -15.31 9.10 -2.37
C ASP A 69 -15.79 10.41 -3.02
N ILE A 70 -14.99 11.47 -2.93
CA ILE A 70 -15.28 12.75 -3.60
C ILE A 70 -15.39 12.56 -5.12
N LEU A 71 -14.43 11.84 -5.73
CA LEU A 71 -14.44 11.58 -7.17
C LEU A 71 -15.64 10.72 -7.57
N ILE A 72 -15.93 9.67 -6.83
CA ILE A 72 -17.07 8.76 -7.09
C ILE A 72 -18.41 9.45 -6.92
N ARG A 73 -18.60 10.25 -5.85
CA ARG A 73 -19.86 11.00 -5.63
C ARG A 73 -20.08 12.02 -6.73
N ARG A 74 -19.03 12.77 -7.08
CA ARG A 74 -19.11 13.72 -8.19
C ARG A 74 -19.48 13.03 -9.51
N ALA A 75 -18.82 11.91 -9.86
CA ALA A 75 -19.13 11.16 -11.07
C ALA A 75 -20.58 10.64 -11.07
N ARG A 76 -21.09 10.16 -9.94
CA ARG A 76 -22.48 9.73 -9.80
C ARG A 76 -23.46 10.87 -10.06
N MET A 77 -23.20 12.06 -9.50
CA MET A 77 -24.01 13.25 -9.72
C MET A 77 -23.89 13.80 -11.14
N GLN A 78 -22.80 13.49 -11.86
CA GLN A 78 -22.64 13.81 -13.29
C GLN A 78 -23.30 12.78 -14.23
N GLY A 79 -24.07 11.83 -13.68
CA GLY A 79 -24.80 10.83 -14.45
C GLY A 79 -24.00 9.62 -14.92
N TYR A 80 -22.74 9.47 -14.47
CA TYR A 80 -21.98 8.24 -14.75
C TYR A 80 -22.55 7.05 -13.97
N ASN A 81 -22.34 5.85 -14.51
CA ASN A 81 -22.48 4.62 -13.73
C ASN A 81 -21.23 4.45 -12.85
N ALA A 82 -21.31 4.99 -11.64
CA ALA A 82 -20.17 5.07 -10.73
C ALA A 82 -20.00 3.77 -9.93
N CYS A 83 -18.86 3.10 -10.12
CA CYS A 83 -18.51 1.85 -9.46
C CYS A 83 -17.23 1.99 -8.64
N TRP A 84 -17.32 1.94 -7.33
CA TRP A 84 -16.16 1.93 -6.44
C TRP A 84 -16.06 0.59 -5.73
N VAL A 85 -15.08 -0.24 -6.14
CA VAL A 85 -14.92 -1.60 -5.63
C VAL A 85 -14.10 -1.60 -4.33
N PRO A 86 -14.70 -1.98 -3.19
CA PRO A 86 -13.97 -2.11 -1.92
C PRO A 86 -13.30 -3.48 -1.79
N GLY A 87 -12.33 -3.57 -0.88
CA GLY A 87 -11.73 -4.85 -0.51
C GLY A 87 -10.68 -4.71 0.57
N THR A 88 -10.07 -5.84 0.95
CA THR A 88 -9.00 -5.93 1.93
C THR A 88 -7.91 -6.87 1.45
N ASP A 89 -6.66 -6.62 1.88
CA ASP A 89 -5.50 -7.45 1.53
C ASP A 89 -5.10 -8.35 2.69
N HIS A 90 -4.78 -9.61 2.39
CA HIS A 90 -4.29 -10.58 3.36
C HIS A 90 -2.90 -10.23 3.91
N ALA A 91 -2.11 -9.46 3.15
CA ALA A 91 -0.83 -8.87 3.55
C ALA A 91 0.20 -9.88 4.14
N SER A 92 0.22 -11.09 3.61
CA SER A 92 1.16 -12.20 3.92
C SER A 92 2.00 -12.03 5.19
N ILE A 93 3.25 -11.59 5.06
CA ILE A 93 4.21 -11.44 6.16
C ILE A 93 3.70 -10.50 7.28
N ALA A 94 3.04 -9.40 6.93
CA ALA A 94 2.59 -8.41 7.92
C ALA A 94 1.45 -8.95 8.79
N THR A 95 0.54 -9.72 8.23
CA THR A 95 -0.56 -10.36 8.97
C THR A 95 -0.04 -11.56 9.76
N GLU A 96 0.79 -12.40 9.15
CA GLU A 96 1.39 -13.55 9.84
C GLU A 96 2.17 -13.11 11.09
N ALA A 97 2.99 -12.07 10.98
CA ALA A 97 3.71 -11.51 12.14
C ALA A 97 2.76 -11.05 13.26
N LYS A 98 1.62 -10.45 12.92
CA LYS A 98 0.59 -10.05 13.91
C LYS A 98 -0.09 -11.23 14.57
N VAL A 99 -0.40 -12.28 13.81
CA VAL A 99 -0.98 -13.52 14.34
C VAL A 99 0.02 -14.21 15.27
N VAL A 100 1.29 -14.31 14.89
CA VAL A 100 2.36 -14.88 15.72
C VAL A 100 2.51 -14.10 17.02
N ASP A 101 2.55 -12.76 16.98
CA ASP A 101 2.62 -11.92 18.17
C ASP A 101 1.40 -12.11 19.09
N HIS A 102 0.22 -12.22 18.51
CA HIS A 102 -1.01 -12.51 19.26
C HIS A 102 -0.99 -13.89 19.93
N LEU A 103 -0.51 -14.91 19.22
CA LEU A 103 -0.37 -16.28 19.76
C LEU A 103 0.67 -16.33 20.88
N LYS A 104 1.82 -15.68 20.73
CA LYS A 104 2.84 -15.55 21.78
C LYS A 104 2.29 -14.95 23.08
N LYS A 105 1.44 -13.93 22.98
CA LYS A 105 0.76 -13.33 24.15
C LYS A 105 -0.21 -14.28 24.84
N LYS A 106 -0.69 -15.30 24.13
CA LYS A 106 -1.51 -16.40 24.69
C LYS A 106 -0.66 -17.60 25.15
N GLY A 107 0.65 -17.52 25.08
CA GLY A 107 1.57 -18.62 25.45
C GLY A 107 1.70 -19.71 24.38
N ILE A 108 1.25 -19.47 23.15
CA ILE A 108 1.29 -20.44 22.05
C ILE A 108 2.44 -20.07 21.11
N ASN A 109 3.33 -21.06 20.83
CA ASN A 109 4.39 -20.88 19.83
C ASN A 109 3.93 -21.41 18.46
N LYS A 110 4.20 -20.66 17.38
CA LYS A 110 3.89 -21.11 16.02
C LYS A 110 4.51 -22.48 15.69
N ASN A 111 5.72 -22.73 16.18
CA ASN A 111 6.44 -23.98 15.89
C ASN A 111 5.78 -25.22 16.50
N ASP A 112 4.89 -25.05 17.46
CA ASP A 112 4.15 -26.13 18.10
C ASP A 112 2.84 -26.46 17.38
N LEU A 113 2.51 -25.67 16.33
CA LEU A 113 1.28 -25.82 15.55
C LEU A 113 1.55 -26.48 14.19
N SER A 114 0.58 -27.22 13.70
CA SER A 114 0.50 -27.56 12.29
C SER A 114 0.09 -26.34 11.45
N ARG A 115 0.41 -26.35 10.14
CA ARG A 115 -0.04 -25.31 9.21
C ARG A 115 -1.54 -25.07 9.29
N LYS A 116 -2.34 -26.14 9.39
CA LYS A 116 -3.82 -26.06 9.45
C LYS A 116 -4.30 -25.33 10.71
N GLU A 117 -3.71 -25.65 11.86
CA GLU A 117 -4.05 -24.99 13.12
C GLU A 117 -3.69 -23.51 13.09
N PHE A 118 -2.50 -23.18 12.60
CA PHE A 118 -2.08 -21.79 12.43
C PHE A 118 -3.02 -21.01 11.49
N LEU A 119 -3.40 -21.60 10.35
CA LEU A 119 -4.32 -20.97 9.41
C LEU A 119 -5.69 -20.72 10.03
N ASN A 120 -6.20 -21.59 10.92
CA ASN A 120 -7.44 -21.33 11.65
C ASN A 120 -7.33 -20.03 12.48
N HIS A 121 -6.22 -19.83 13.19
CA HIS A 121 -5.98 -18.59 13.93
C HIS A 121 -5.84 -17.36 13.02
N ALA A 122 -5.23 -17.51 11.84
CA ALA A 122 -5.10 -16.42 10.88
C ALA A 122 -6.45 -16.03 10.27
N TRP A 123 -7.34 -16.99 10.00
CA TRP A 123 -8.70 -16.72 9.55
C TRP A 123 -9.53 -16.05 10.64
N GLU A 124 -9.44 -16.50 11.89
CA GLU A 124 -10.09 -15.85 13.04
C GLU A 124 -9.62 -14.39 13.18
N TRP A 125 -8.32 -14.15 13.04
CA TRP A 125 -7.75 -12.79 13.00
C TRP A 125 -8.37 -11.94 11.89
N LYS A 126 -8.45 -12.46 10.67
CA LYS A 126 -9.06 -11.78 9.50
C LYS A 126 -10.54 -11.45 9.75
N GLU A 127 -11.33 -12.35 10.31
CA GLU A 127 -12.73 -12.06 10.63
C GLU A 127 -12.87 -10.93 11.65
N ASN A 128 -12.03 -10.92 12.67
CA ASN A 128 -12.06 -9.89 13.70
C ASN A 128 -11.65 -8.51 13.19
N TYR A 129 -10.63 -8.40 12.34
CA TYR A 129 -10.08 -7.12 11.91
C TYR A 129 -10.55 -6.66 10.52
N GLY A 130 -10.81 -7.55 9.59
CA GLY A 130 -11.33 -7.20 8.27
C GLY A 130 -12.68 -6.49 8.34
N GLY A 131 -13.59 -7.00 9.15
CA GLY A 131 -14.89 -6.37 9.38
C GLY A 131 -14.81 -4.98 10.05
N VAL A 132 -13.81 -4.74 10.92
CA VAL A 132 -13.57 -3.43 11.53
C VAL A 132 -13.15 -2.40 10.49
N ILE A 133 -12.23 -2.78 9.58
CA ILE A 133 -11.75 -1.90 8.50
C ILE A 133 -12.92 -1.40 7.64
N LEU A 134 -13.76 -2.32 7.16
CA LEU A 134 -14.90 -1.98 6.31
C LEU A 134 -15.90 -1.07 7.05
N LYS A 135 -16.17 -1.33 8.34
CA LYS A 135 -17.01 -0.46 9.17
C LYS A 135 -16.41 0.95 9.36
N GLN A 136 -15.09 1.05 9.47
CA GLN A 136 -14.42 2.35 9.56
C GLN A 136 -14.57 3.17 8.27
N LEU A 137 -14.49 2.52 7.10
CA LEU A 137 -14.76 3.16 5.81
C LEU A 137 -16.21 3.63 5.70
N GLN A 138 -17.17 2.84 6.18
CA GLN A 138 -18.57 3.24 6.24
C GLN A 138 -18.77 4.46 7.13
N LYS A 139 -18.09 4.53 8.27
CA LYS A 139 -18.21 5.66 9.23
C LYS A 139 -17.67 6.98 8.68
N ILE A 140 -16.66 6.99 7.80
CA ILE A 140 -16.22 8.22 7.12
C ILE A 140 -17.14 8.60 5.95
N GLY A 141 -18.12 7.77 5.62
CA GLY A 141 -19.10 8.04 4.56
C GLY A 141 -18.72 7.51 3.18
N CYS A 142 -17.79 6.56 3.08
CA CYS A 142 -17.37 5.97 1.79
C CYS A 142 -18.55 5.33 1.06
N SER A 143 -18.79 5.74 -0.20
CA SER A 143 -19.90 5.26 -1.04
C SER A 143 -19.48 4.10 -1.96
N CYS A 144 -18.78 3.12 -1.37
CA CYS A 144 -18.35 1.90 -2.07
C CYS A 144 -19.54 1.02 -2.45
N ASP A 145 -19.42 0.30 -3.55
CA ASP A 145 -20.32 -0.81 -3.90
C ASP A 145 -20.01 -2.03 -3.02
N TRP A 146 -20.63 -2.07 -1.83
CA TRP A 146 -20.35 -3.08 -0.80
C TRP A 146 -20.73 -4.49 -1.22
N ASP A 147 -21.64 -4.64 -2.20
CA ASP A 147 -22.02 -5.95 -2.78
C ASP A 147 -20.81 -6.57 -3.54
N ARG A 148 -19.80 -5.75 -3.91
CA ARG A 148 -18.57 -6.16 -4.61
C ARG A 148 -17.35 -6.32 -3.72
N THR A 149 -17.53 -6.29 -2.39
CA THR A 149 -16.40 -6.43 -1.46
C THR A 149 -15.61 -7.70 -1.76
N LYS A 150 -14.28 -7.55 -1.93
CA LYS A 150 -13.37 -8.67 -2.19
C LYS A 150 -12.26 -8.72 -1.12
N PHE A 151 -11.81 -9.93 -0.86
CA PHE A 151 -10.61 -10.20 -0.07
C PHE A 151 -9.59 -10.94 -0.94
N THR A 152 -8.33 -10.58 -0.85
CA THR A 152 -7.29 -11.14 -1.75
C THR A 152 -7.09 -12.67 -1.61
N LEU A 153 -7.60 -13.31 -0.54
CA LEU A 153 -7.64 -14.78 -0.39
C LEU A 153 -9.04 -15.38 -0.60
N ASP A 154 -10.02 -14.65 -1.16
CA ASP A 154 -11.29 -15.25 -1.59
C ASP A 154 -11.04 -16.31 -2.67
N ASP A 155 -11.88 -17.33 -2.76
CA ASP A 155 -11.73 -18.43 -3.71
C ASP A 155 -11.55 -17.94 -5.15
N SER A 156 -12.36 -16.97 -5.58
CA SER A 156 -12.27 -16.38 -6.92
C SER A 156 -10.93 -15.66 -7.17
N MET A 157 -10.33 -15.07 -6.14
CA MET A 157 -9.03 -14.44 -6.20
C MET A 157 -7.92 -15.50 -6.23
N ASN A 158 -8.01 -16.55 -5.41
CA ASN A 158 -7.07 -17.66 -5.41
C ASN A 158 -7.03 -18.38 -6.77
N GLU A 159 -8.19 -18.64 -7.38
CA GLU A 159 -8.27 -19.21 -8.74
C GLU A 159 -7.59 -18.28 -9.78
N SER A 160 -7.83 -16.97 -9.67
CA SER A 160 -7.21 -15.99 -10.57
C SER A 160 -5.69 -15.98 -10.43
N VAL A 161 -5.18 -15.96 -9.21
CA VAL A 161 -3.75 -15.98 -8.89
C VAL A 161 -3.10 -17.28 -9.38
N THR A 162 -3.73 -18.41 -9.14
CA THR A 162 -3.26 -19.73 -9.61
C THR A 162 -3.17 -19.78 -11.13
N LYS A 163 -4.21 -19.30 -11.83
CA LYS A 163 -4.23 -19.24 -13.29
C LYS A 163 -3.12 -18.36 -13.86
N VAL A 164 -2.89 -17.19 -13.23
CA VAL A 164 -1.81 -16.27 -13.60
C VAL A 164 -0.44 -16.92 -13.41
N PHE A 165 -0.21 -17.60 -12.28
CA PHE A 165 1.06 -18.30 -12.06
C PHE A 165 1.31 -19.37 -13.13
N ILE A 166 0.30 -20.20 -13.44
CA ILE A 166 0.40 -21.27 -14.46
C ILE A 166 0.69 -20.69 -15.84
N ASP A 167 -0.02 -19.61 -16.23
CA ASP A 167 0.18 -18.96 -17.53
C ASP A 167 1.59 -18.40 -17.69
N LEU A 168 2.08 -17.66 -16.68
CA LEU A 168 3.43 -17.10 -16.68
C LEU A 168 4.52 -18.20 -16.64
N TYR A 169 4.28 -19.29 -15.91
CA TYR A 169 5.18 -20.44 -15.91
C TYR A 169 5.26 -21.10 -17.28
N ASN A 170 4.12 -21.33 -17.92
CA ASN A 170 4.08 -21.92 -19.26
C ASN A 170 4.72 -21.02 -20.35
N LYS A 171 4.72 -19.69 -20.14
CA LYS A 171 5.45 -18.73 -20.99
C LYS A 171 6.96 -18.69 -20.68
N GLY A 172 7.44 -19.44 -19.69
CA GLY A 172 8.84 -19.44 -19.26
C GLY A 172 9.27 -18.19 -18.49
N LEU A 173 8.30 -17.37 -18.05
CA LEU A 173 8.55 -16.14 -17.29
C LEU A 173 8.74 -16.42 -15.79
N ILE A 174 8.05 -17.43 -15.24
CA ILE A 174 8.28 -17.90 -13.88
C ILE A 174 9.26 -19.06 -13.90
N TYR A 175 10.29 -18.97 -13.07
CA TYR A 175 11.34 -20.00 -12.96
C TYR A 175 11.83 -20.13 -11.51
N LYS A 176 12.42 -21.29 -11.20
CA LYS A 176 13.09 -21.53 -9.92
C LYS A 176 14.57 -21.22 -10.06
N GLY A 177 15.10 -20.35 -9.19
CA GLY A 177 16.50 -19.93 -9.24
C GLY A 177 17.17 -20.01 -7.87
N HIS A 178 18.47 -20.40 -7.87
CA HIS A 178 19.32 -20.36 -6.68
C HIS A 178 20.05 -19.02 -6.65
N ARG A 179 19.56 -18.06 -5.83
CA ARG A 179 20.09 -16.68 -5.81
C ARG A 179 20.30 -16.19 -4.38
N MET A 180 21.15 -15.18 -4.25
CA MET A 180 21.25 -14.39 -3.02
C MET A 180 19.96 -13.58 -2.85
N VAL A 181 19.37 -13.68 -1.65
CA VAL A 181 18.12 -13.00 -1.28
C VAL A 181 18.28 -12.29 0.05
N ASN A 182 17.45 -11.29 0.28
CA ASN A 182 17.31 -10.65 1.58
C ASN A 182 16.50 -11.57 2.49
N TRP A 183 17.14 -12.13 3.51
CA TRP A 183 16.48 -13.05 4.44
C TRP A 183 16.21 -12.35 5.76
N ASP A 184 14.97 -12.42 6.21
CA ASP A 184 14.57 -12.01 7.56
C ASP A 184 14.68 -13.21 8.52
N PRO A 185 15.66 -13.22 9.43
CA PRO A 185 15.87 -14.39 10.31
C PRO A 185 14.84 -14.48 11.44
N GLU A 186 14.11 -13.43 11.76
CA GLU A 186 13.03 -13.45 12.76
C GLU A 186 11.73 -14.01 12.14
N ALA A 187 11.35 -13.51 10.96
CA ALA A 187 10.21 -14.03 10.22
C ALA A 187 10.53 -15.34 9.47
N GLN A 188 11.81 -15.69 9.32
CA GLN A 188 12.32 -16.84 8.58
C GLN A 188 11.79 -16.92 7.14
N THR A 189 11.81 -15.79 6.45
CA THR A 189 11.33 -15.67 5.06
C THR A 189 12.16 -14.66 4.27
N THR A 190 12.07 -14.76 2.95
CA THR A 190 12.66 -13.77 2.05
C THR A 190 11.85 -12.47 2.04
N LEU A 191 12.55 -11.37 1.77
CA LEU A 191 12.00 -10.05 1.53
C LEU A 191 12.34 -9.57 0.12
N SER A 192 11.47 -8.75 -0.47
CA SER A 192 11.82 -7.97 -1.65
C SER A 192 12.82 -6.86 -1.28
N ASP A 193 13.61 -6.39 -2.25
CA ASP A 193 14.59 -5.32 -2.03
C ASP A 193 13.94 -4.05 -1.44
N GLU A 194 12.70 -3.78 -1.83
CA GLU A 194 11.92 -2.63 -1.42
C GLU A 194 11.38 -2.74 0.04
N GLU A 195 11.35 -3.94 0.61
CA GLU A 195 10.96 -4.19 2.01
C GLU A 195 12.14 -4.06 2.97
N VAL A 196 13.32 -3.69 2.44
CA VAL A 196 14.55 -3.48 3.21
C VAL A 196 14.75 -2.00 3.48
N ILE A 197 14.90 -1.64 4.76
CA ILE A 197 15.18 -0.27 5.20
C ILE A 197 16.64 -0.17 5.60
N TYR A 198 17.30 0.89 5.15
CA TYR A 198 18.69 1.14 5.51
C TYR A 198 18.78 2.21 6.60
N GLU A 199 19.51 1.89 7.68
CA GLU A 199 19.77 2.82 8.77
C GLU A 199 21.28 2.96 8.98
N GLU A 200 21.79 4.20 9.01
CA GLU A 200 23.17 4.46 9.42
C GLU A 200 23.31 4.15 10.90
N ARG A 201 24.21 3.23 11.24
CA ARG A 201 24.56 2.88 12.63
C ARG A 201 26.06 2.87 12.82
N SER A 202 26.48 3.25 14.03
CA SER A 202 27.85 3.04 14.47
C SER A 202 28.10 1.57 14.74
N SER A 203 29.15 1.05 14.14
CA SER A 203 29.65 -0.33 14.27
C SER A 203 31.16 -0.30 14.42
N PHE A 204 31.81 -1.43 14.23
CA PHE A 204 33.27 -1.56 14.25
C PHE A 204 33.77 -2.23 12.99
N LEU A 205 34.92 -1.79 12.52
CA LEU A 205 35.75 -2.51 11.56
C LEU A 205 36.83 -3.26 12.33
N TYR A 206 36.83 -4.60 12.21
CA TYR A 206 37.72 -5.49 12.92
C TYR A 206 38.86 -5.91 12.02
N TYR A 207 40.10 -5.81 12.50
CA TYR A 207 41.30 -6.19 11.81
C TYR A 207 41.79 -7.54 12.36
N ILE A 208 41.84 -8.56 11.50
CA ILE A 208 42.10 -9.94 11.86
C ILE A 208 43.26 -10.47 11.01
N ALA A 209 44.22 -11.17 11.64
CA ALA A 209 45.39 -11.73 10.98
C ALA A 209 45.17 -13.19 10.61
N TYR A 210 45.35 -13.52 9.32
CA TYR A 210 45.34 -14.89 8.81
C TYR A 210 46.77 -15.35 8.59
N LYS A 211 47.13 -16.53 9.11
CA LYS A 211 48.48 -17.12 8.92
C LYS A 211 48.65 -17.60 7.48
N ILE A 212 49.76 -17.25 6.85
CA ILE A 212 50.11 -17.77 5.52
C ILE A 212 50.65 -19.17 5.71
N GLU A 213 50.16 -20.12 4.92
CA GLU A 213 50.60 -21.53 4.98
C GLU A 213 52.11 -21.65 4.78
N ASN A 214 52.75 -22.47 5.59
CA ASN A 214 54.20 -22.70 5.59
C ASN A 214 55.04 -21.41 5.73
N SER A 215 54.55 -20.42 6.45
CA SER A 215 55.26 -19.15 6.67
C SER A 215 54.97 -18.58 8.06
N SER A 216 55.94 -17.86 8.60
CA SER A 216 55.73 -17.05 9.82
C SER A 216 54.95 -15.74 9.56
N LYS A 217 54.74 -15.40 8.29
CA LYS A 217 54.01 -14.17 7.90
C LYS A 217 52.49 -14.31 8.06
N LYS A 218 51.85 -13.19 8.27
CA LYS A 218 50.41 -13.07 8.35
C LYS A 218 49.91 -12.07 7.31
N ILE A 219 48.67 -12.22 6.79
CA ILE A 219 47.93 -11.22 6.05
C ILE A 219 46.79 -10.70 6.94
N ILE A 220 46.54 -9.41 6.92
CA ILE A 220 45.52 -8.82 7.78
C ILE A 220 44.31 -8.43 6.91
N ILE A 221 43.13 -8.94 7.27
CA ILE A 221 41.87 -8.58 6.67
C ILE A 221 41.12 -7.57 7.56
N ALA A 222 40.23 -6.77 6.97
CA ALA A 222 39.34 -5.88 7.70
C ALA A 222 37.86 -6.20 7.39
N THR A 223 37.04 -6.40 8.42
CA THR A 223 35.63 -6.80 8.26
C THR A 223 34.74 -6.17 9.32
N THR A 224 33.51 -5.87 8.96
CA THR A 224 32.44 -5.48 9.92
C THR A 224 31.71 -6.70 10.49
N ARG A 225 31.93 -7.90 9.90
CA ARG A 225 31.20 -9.13 10.21
C ARG A 225 32.19 -10.28 10.54
N PRO A 226 32.89 -10.21 11.66
CA PRO A 226 33.90 -11.22 12.01
C PRO A 226 33.30 -12.62 12.18
N GLU A 227 32.04 -12.78 12.57
CA GLU A 227 31.36 -14.07 12.67
C GLU A 227 31.31 -14.84 11.35
N THR A 228 31.35 -14.13 10.20
CA THR A 228 31.30 -14.81 8.90
C THR A 228 32.62 -15.39 8.43
N LEU A 229 33.73 -15.12 9.13
CA LEU A 229 35.04 -15.71 8.79
C LEU A 229 35.01 -17.26 8.75
N ILE A 230 34.10 -17.85 9.53
CA ILE A 230 33.88 -19.31 9.55
C ILE A 230 33.56 -19.86 8.15
N GLY A 231 32.88 -19.04 7.31
CA GLY A 231 32.50 -19.40 5.94
C GLY A 231 33.44 -18.89 4.85
N ASP A 232 34.59 -18.30 5.18
CA ASP A 232 35.54 -17.77 4.19
C ASP A 232 36.11 -18.84 3.28
N THR A 233 36.19 -18.55 1.98
CA THR A 233 36.68 -19.45 0.95
C THR A 233 37.83 -18.88 0.13
N ALA A 234 38.13 -17.58 0.26
CA ALA A 234 39.31 -16.92 -0.27
C ALA A 234 39.65 -15.64 0.51
N VAL A 235 40.88 -15.15 0.33
CA VAL A 235 41.25 -13.76 0.57
C VAL A 235 41.58 -13.15 -0.78
N CYS A 236 40.94 -12.00 -1.10
CA CYS A 236 41.10 -11.32 -2.37
C CYS A 236 41.90 -10.03 -2.20
N VAL A 237 42.78 -9.73 -3.14
CA VAL A 237 43.63 -8.53 -3.16
C VAL A 237 43.52 -7.86 -4.53
N ASN A 238 43.84 -6.57 -4.63
CA ASN A 238 43.85 -5.87 -5.92
C ASN A 238 45.14 -6.23 -6.69
N PRO A 239 45.11 -6.61 -7.98
CA PRO A 239 46.33 -6.95 -8.77
C PRO A 239 47.30 -5.77 -8.89
N LEU A 240 46.86 -4.55 -8.74
CA LEU A 240 47.71 -3.35 -8.75
C LEU A 240 48.26 -2.98 -7.36
N ASP A 241 48.03 -3.81 -6.34
CA ASP A 241 48.55 -3.59 -5.00
C ASP A 241 49.88 -4.32 -4.78
N GLY A 242 50.98 -3.66 -4.97
CA GLY A 242 52.33 -4.19 -4.82
C GLY A 242 52.66 -4.82 -3.45
N ARG A 243 51.86 -4.51 -2.43
CA ARG A 243 52.07 -5.12 -1.08
C ARG A 243 51.84 -6.63 -1.07
N TYR A 244 50.96 -7.13 -1.95
CA TYR A 244 50.43 -8.48 -1.92
C TYR A 244 50.77 -9.33 -3.15
N ASN A 245 51.37 -8.78 -4.21
CA ASN A 245 51.67 -9.50 -5.48
C ASN A 245 52.41 -10.80 -5.29
N LYS A 246 53.35 -10.89 -4.29
CA LYS A 246 54.11 -12.12 -3.99
C LYS A 246 53.32 -13.15 -3.18
N LEU A 247 52.11 -12.81 -2.75
CA LEU A 247 51.24 -13.65 -1.95
C LEU A 247 50.11 -14.31 -2.75
N VAL A 248 49.78 -13.77 -3.91
CA VAL A 248 48.79 -14.35 -4.82
C VAL A 248 49.15 -15.79 -5.18
N GLY A 249 48.17 -16.69 -5.14
CA GLY A 249 48.33 -18.12 -5.38
C GLY A 249 48.84 -18.93 -4.17
N LYS A 250 49.20 -18.28 -3.04
CA LYS A 250 49.46 -18.95 -1.78
C LYS A 250 48.19 -19.20 -0.99
N ASN A 251 48.24 -20.09 0.00
CA ASN A 251 47.13 -20.32 0.89
C ASN A 251 47.31 -19.58 2.22
N VAL A 252 46.17 -19.21 2.82
CA VAL A 252 46.09 -18.79 4.20
C VAL A 252 45.21 -19.74 5.00
N ILE A 253 45.37 -19.71 6.31
CA ILE A 253 44.60 -20.54 7.24
C ILE A 253 43.55 -19.65 7.89
N VAL A 254 42.28 -19.97 7.66
CA VAL A 254 41.15 -19.31 8.34
C VAL A 254 41.26 -19.61 9.84
N PRO A 255 41.32 -18.60 10.71
CA PRO A 255 41.35 -18.81 12.16
C PRO A 255 40.17 -19.67 12.63
N ILE A 256 40.33 -20.31 13.79
CA ILE A 256 39.31 -21.12 14.49
C ILE A 256 38.95 -22.41 13.74
N VAL A 257 38.51 -22.33 12.49
CA VAL A 257 38.11 -23.51 11.68
C VAL A 257 39.30 -24.19 10.99
N ASN A 258 40.50 -23.59 11.03
CA ASN A 258 41.75 -24.12 10.48
C ASN A 258 41.66 -24.56 9.00
N ARG A 259 40.75 -24.00 8.23
CA ARG A 259 40.59 -24.28 6.79
C ARG A 259 41.63 -23.52 5.97
N LYS A 260 42.23 -24.20 4.98
CA LYS A 260 43.11 -23.58 4.00
C LYS A 260 42.28 -22.97 2.88
N ILE A 261 42.56 -21.71 2.55
CA ILE A 261 41.92 -20.97 1.48
C ILE A 261 42.93 -20.21 0.64
N PRO A 262 42.72 -20.01 -0.68
CA PRO A 262 43.65 -19.31 -1.56
C PRO A 262 43.65 -17.82 -1.35
N ILE A 263 44.78 -17.16 -1.67
CA ILE A 263 44.83 -15.72 -1.94
C ILE A 263 44.65 -15.56 -3.45
N ILE A 264 43.58 -14.87 -3.83
CA ILE A 264 43.21 -14.55 -5.21
C ILE A 264 43.37 -13.04 -5.48
N GLU A 265 43.32 -12.66 -6.75
CA GLU A 265 43.38 -11.25 -7.13
C GLU A 265 42.14 -10.84 -7.96
N ASP A 266 41.63 -9.66 -7.69
CA ASP A 266 40.51 -9.07 -8.46
C ASP A 266 40.53 -7.54 -8.38
N GLU A 267 40.23 -6.86 -9.50
CA GLU A 267 40.15 -5.41 -9.58
C GLU A 267 39.03 -4.81 -8.71
N TYR A 268 38.04 -5.62 -8.31
CA TYR A 268 36.96 -5.24 -7.41
C TYR A 268 37.46 -4.70 -6.06
N VAL A 269 38.60 -5.21 -5.58
CA VAL A 269 39.13 -4.84 -4.25
C VAL A 269 39.69 -3.41 -4.26
N ASP A 270 39.14 -2.55 -3.40
CA ASP A 270 39.74 -1.21 -3.17
C ASP A 270 41.00 -1.33 -2.28
N LYS A 271 42.17 -1.10 -2.89
CA LYS A 271 43.47 -1.14 -2.21
C LYS A 271 43.64 -0.13 -1.08
N ASN A 272 42.79 0.93 -1.04
CA ASN A 272 42.84 2.01 -0.06
C ASN A 272 41.85 1.79 1.11
N PHE A 273 40.93 0.84 0.99
CA PHE A 273 39.97 0.56 2.05
C PHE A 273 40.51 -0.50 3.02
N GLY A 274 40.45 -0.22 4.31
CA GLY A 274 40.92 -1.12 5.36
C GLY A 274 42.38 -1.49 5.19
N THR A 275 42.67 -2.75 4.90
CA THR A 275 44.02 -3.26 4.63
C THR A 275 44.30 -3.44 3.13
N GLY A 276 43.32 -3.27 2.26
CA GLY A 276 43.39 -3.66 0.85
C GLY A 276 43.26 -5.17 0.63
N CYS A 277 42.92 -5.92 1.69
CA CYS A 277 42.65 -7.35 1.64
C CYS A 277 41.21 -7.63 2.03
N LEU A 278 40.43 -8.20 1.11
CA LEU A 278 39.03 -8.58 1.29
C LEU A 278 38.94 -10.07 1.64
N LYS A 279 38.29 -10.43 2.75
CA LYS A 279 37.84 -11.80 2.96
C LYS A 279 36.64 -12.08 2.06
N VAL A 280 36.57 -13.25 1.47
CA VAL A 280 35.50 -13.63 0.54
C VAL A 280 34.66 -14.75 1.14
N THR A 281 33.36 -14.43 1.38
CA THR A 281 32.37 -15.34 1.96
C THR A 281 31.15 -15.45 1.05
N PRO A 282 31.18 -16.22 -0.03
CA PRO A 282 30.18 -16.22 -1.11
C PRO A 282 28.74 -16.53 -0.67
N ALA A 283 28.58 -17.19 0.50
CA ALA A 283 27.25 -17.51 1.02
C ALA A 283 26.54 -16.34 1.72
N HIS A 284 27.24 -15.24 2.09
CA HIS A 284 26.75 -14.24 3.03
C HIS A 284 26.94 -12.79 2.58
N ASP A 285 27.39 -12.57 1.36
CA ASP A 285 27.50 -11.26 0.72
C ASP A 285 27.32 -11.38 -0.80
N GLN A 286 26.61 -10.43 -1.42
CA GLN A 286 26.33 -10.47 -2.86
C GLN A 286 27.62 -10.30 -3.70
N ASN A 287 28.48 -9.37 -3.29
CA ASN A 287 29.72 -9.09 -4.03
C ASN A 287 30.70 -10.27 -3.88
N ASP A 288 30.76 -10.85 -2.68
CA ASP A 288 31.56 -12.05 -2.42
C ASP A 288 31.04 -13.25 -3.23
N LYS A 289 29.71 -13.34 -3.45
CA LYS A 289 29.11 -14.35 -4.32
C LYS A 289 29.57 -14.19 -5.77
N ASP A 290 29.53 -12.96 -6.28
CA ASP A 290 29.94 -12.67 -7.66
C ASP A 290 31.43 -12.96 -7.86
N LEU A 291 32.27 -12.63 -6.87
CA LEU A 291 33.70 -13.06 -6.83
C LEU A 291 33.83 -14.57 -6.76
N GLY A 292 33.01 -15.22 -5.94
CA GLY A 292 32.97 -16.67 -5.81
C GLY A 292 32.69 -17.39 -7.13
N GLU A 293 31.70 -16.90 -7.88
CA GLU A 293 31.34 -17.42 -9.21
C GLU A 293 32.49 -17.18 -10.23
N LYS A 294 33.08 -15.99 -10.24
CA LYS A 294 34.19 -15.63 -11.14
C LYS A 294 35.44 -16.50 -10.91
N HIS A 295 35.72 -16.81 -9.65
CA HIS A 295 36.92 -17.55 -9.25
C HIS A 295 36.64 -19.00 -8.88
N ASN A 296 35.43 -19.55 -9.13
CA ASN A 296 35.00 -20.91 -8.82
C ASN A 296 35.26 -21.33 -7.35
N LEU A 297 34.93 -20.41 -6.40
CA LEU A 297 35.13 -20.67 -4.98
C LEU A 297 34.00 -21.55 -4.41
N GLU A 298 34.31 -22.28 -3.36
CA GLU A 298 33.32 -23.03 -2.59
C GLU A 298 32.33 -22.08 -1.89
N ILE A 299 31.07 -22.50 -1.75
CA ILE A 299 30.00 -21.73 -1.08
C ILE A 299 29.67 -22.44 0.24
N ILE A 300 30.06 -21.85 1.36
CA ILE A 300 29.86 -22.40 2.69
C ILE A 300 28.85 -21.54 3.47
N ASN A 301 27.61 -22.01 3.54
CA ASN A 301 26.59 -21.38 4.36
C ASN A 301 26.77 -21.75 5.84
N ILE A 302 26.95 -20.75 6.70
CA ILE A 302 27.18 -20.94 8.13
C ILE A 302 25.97 -20.64 9.03
N PHE A 303 24.85 -20.15 8.47
CA PHE A 303 23.67 -19.77 9.24
C PHE A 303 22.49 -20.71 9.04
N ASN A 304 21.78 -20.97 10.11
CA ASN A 304 20.43 -21.51 10.11
C ASN A 304 19.41 -20.42 9.66
N SER A 305 18.18 -20.82 9.39
CA SER A 305 17.10 -19.90 8.96
C SER A 305 16.77 -18.81 10.00
N ASN A 306 16.96 -19.10 11.29
CA ASN A 306 16.74 -18.17 12.40
C ASN A 306 17.95 -17.27 12.73
N GLY A 307 19.04 -17.32 11.92
CA GLY A 307 20.25 -16.51 12.11
C GLY A 307 21.20 -17.04 13.18
N THR A 308 21.01 -18.25 13.70
CA THR A 308 22.00 -18.93 14.54
C THR A 308 23.05 -19.59 13.66
N ILE A 309 24.23 -19.82 14.23
CA ILE A 309 25.32 -20.56 13.55
C ILE A 309 24.93 -22.03 13.39
N ASN A 310 25.22 -22.61 12.25
CA ASN A 310 25.00 -24.05 11.99
C ASN A 310 26.24 -24.90 12.32
N HIS A 311 26.21 -26.20 11.95
CA HIS A 311 27.28 -27.17 12.23
C HIS A 311 28.69 -26.79 11.71
N HIS A 312 28.80 -25.89 10.69
CA HIS A 312 30.10 -25.38 10.22
C HIS A 312 30.79 -24.49 11.27
N GLY A 313 30.08 -23.98 12.25
CA GLY A 313 30.59 -23.12 13.31
C GLY A 313 31.25 -23.87 14.47
N ILE A 314 31.36 -25.21 14.42
CA ILE A 314 32.00 -26.06 15.43
C ILE A 314 31.37 -25.78 16.82
N HIS A 315 32.13 -25.22 17.76
CA HIS A 315 31.69 -24.93 19.12
C HIS A 315 30.75 -23.70 19.23
N TYR A 316 30.53 -22.97 18.12
CA TYR A 316 29.55 -21.90 18.04
C TYR A 316 28.17 -22.36 17.54
N GLU A 317 28.01 -23.65 17.18
CA GLU A 317 26.74 -24.19 16.69
C GLU A 317 25.57 -23.85 17.61
N GLY A 318 24.46 -23.39 17.04
CA GLY A 318 23.25 -23.02 17.75
C GLY A 318 23.25 -21.63 18.39
N LYS A 319 24.41 -20.96 18.49
CA LYS A 319 24.50 -19.62 19.07
C LYS A 319 24.05 -18.54 18.07
N ASP A 320 23.47 -17.46 18.59
CA ASP A 320 23.08 -16.27 17.79
C ASP A 320 24.31 -15.59 17.18
N ARG A 321 24.21 -15.16 15.91
CA ARG A 321 25.31 -14.56 15.15
C ARG A 321 25.93 -13.32 15.80
N PHE A 322 25.16 -12.51 16.52
CA PHE A 322 25.69 -11.32 17.20
C PHE A 322 26.38 -11.65 18.52
N THR A 323 25.98 -12.74 19.17
CA THR A 323 26.68 -13.30 20.30
C THR A 323 28.03 -13.83 19.82
N VAL A 324 28.04 -14.63 18.75
CA VAL A 324 29.28 -15.18 18.16
C VAL A 324 30.21 -14.07 17.66
N ARG A 325 29.68 -12.95 17.10
CA ARG A 325 30.50 -11.80 16.70
C ARG A 325 31.38 -11.28 17.87
N LYS A 326 30.87 -11.31 19.08
CA LYS A 326 31.62 -10.86 20.28
C LYS A 326 32.62 -11.96 20.73
N GLU A 327 32.12 -13.15 20.89
CA GLU A 327 32.94 -14.30 21.40
C GLU A 327 34.09 -14.61 20.45
N ILE A 328 33.90 -14.53 19.14
CA ILE A 328 34.94 -14.82 18.13
C ILE A 328 36.10 -13.82 18.20
N ILE A 329 35.81 -12.54 18.54
CA ILE A 329 36.86 -11.55 18.72
C ILE A 329 37.69 -11.86 19.98
N GLU A 330 37.03 -12.24 21.07
CA GLU A 330 37.74 -12.66 22.32
C GLU A 330 38.62 -13.89 22.08
N GLU A 331 38.12 -14.87 21.35
CA GLU A 331 38.92 -16.06 21.00
C GLU A 331 40.09 -15.70 20.10
N LEU A 332 39.89 -14.85 19.08
CA LEU A 332 40.95 -14.37 18.20
C LEU A 332 42.03 -13.56 18.95
N ASP A 333 41.64 -12.81 19.98
CA ASP A 333 42.58 -12.08 20.83
C ASP A 333 43.43 -13.04 21.67
N ASN A 334 42.79 -14.05 22.30
CA ASN A 334 43.47 -15.07 23.09
C ASN A 334 44.51 -15.85 22.31
N ILE A 335 44.28 -16.08 20.99
CA ILE A 335 45.24 -16.79 20.11
C ILE A 335 46.18 -15.85 19.36
N GLY A 336 46.16 -14.53 19.66
CA GLY A 336 47.04 -13.50 19.08
C GLY A 336 46.82 -13.24 17.58
N LEU A 337 45.58 -13.38 17.13
CA LEU A 337 45.17 -13.11 15.74
C LEU A 337 44.22 -11.91 15.59
N PHE A 338 43.69 -11.37 16.67
CA PHE A 338 43.03 -10.06 16.65
C PHE A 338 44.09 -8.95 16.67
N VAL A 339 43.96 -7.96 15.78
CA VAL A 339 44.94 -6.89 15.64
C VAL A 339 44.43 -5.59 16.27
N LYS A 340 43.28 -5.14 15.88
CA LYS A 340 42.57 -3.95 16.40
C LYS A 340 41.14 -3.89 15.94
N LYS A 341 40.38 -2.93 16.51
CA LYS A 341 39.07 -2.51 15.98
C LYS A 341 39.01 -0.97 15.89
N GLU A 342 38.28 -0.47 14.93
CA GLU A 342 38.04 0.96 14.73
C GLU A 342 36.54 1.23 14.64
N THR A 343 36.08 2.37 15.13
CA THR A 343 34.69 2.79 14.95
C THR A 343 34.42 3.03 13.48
N TYR A 344 33.35 2.43 12.97
CA TYR A 344 32.94 2.52 11.58
C TYR A 344 31.46 2.78 11.46
N LYS A 345 31.08 3.75 10.64
CA LYS A 345 29.67 3.98 10.30
C LYS A 345 29.27 3.15 9.10
N THR A 346 28.21 2.41 9.22
CA THR A 346 27.71 1.55 8.15
C THR A 346 26.20 1.63 8.04
N ASN A 347 25.69 1.48 6.83
CA ASN A 347 24.27 1.34 6.59
C ASN A 347 23.86 -0.11 6.83
N ILE A 348 23.04 -0.33 7.84
CA ILE A 348 22.52 -1.67 8.19
C ILE A 348 21.17 -1.86 7.52
N ALA A 349 21.03 -2.96 6.78
CA ALA A 349 19.79 -3.40 6.18
C ALA A 349 18.85 -4.02 7.24
N LEU A 350 17.63 -3.53 7.35
CA LEU A 350 16.62 -3.97 8.32
C LEU A 350 15.35 -4.38 7.60
N SER A 351 14.68 -5.40 8.10
CA SER A 351 13.31 -5.71 7.70
C SER A 351 12.36 -4.59 8.07
N GLU A 352 11.55 -4.12 7.14
CA GLU A 352 10.52 -3.12 7.43
C GLU A 352 9.51 -3.62 8.47
N ARG A 353 9.23 -4.93 8.50
CA ARG A 353 8.18 -5.54 9.32
C ARG A 353 8.64 -5.96 10.71
N THR A 354 9.72 -6.70 10.81
CA THR A 354 10.24 -7.22 12.08
C THR A 354 11.29 -6.32 12.71
N ARG A 355 11.91 -5.43 11.92
CA ARG A 355 13.10 -4.63 12.30
C ARG A 355 14.34 -5.47 12.54
N ALA A 356 14.30 -6.75 12.23
CA ALA A 356 15.46 -7.63 12.28
C ALA A 356 16.53 -7.17 11.26
N ILE A 357 17.80 -7.37 11.61
CA ILE A 357 18.90 -7.14 10.66
C ILE A 357 18.84 -8.26 9.60
N ILE A 358 18.77 -7.85 8.35
CA ILE A 358 18.72 -8.73 7.18
C ILE A 358 20.00 -9.56 7.09
N GLU A 359 19.84 -10.82 6.71
CA GLU A 359 20.94 -11.73 6.36
C GLU A 359 20.93 -12.02 4.86
N PRO A 360 21.94 -11.60 4.08
CA PRO A 360 22.10 -12.08 2.72
C PRO A 360 22.26 -13.59 2.72
N ARG A 361 21.41 -14.31 1.99
CA ARG A 361 21.36 -15.78 1.99
C ARG A 361 21.14 -16.35 0.61
N LEU A 362 21.91 -17.35 0.23
CA LEU A 362 21.63 -18.14 -0.97
C LEU A 362 20.45 -19.07 -0.71
N SER A 363 19.45 -19.01 -1.58
CA SER A 363 18.24 -19.82 -1.44
C SER A 363 17.61 -20.13 -2.79
N ASP A 364 16.97 -21.31 -2.88
CA ASP A 364 16.15 -21.68 -4.03
C ASP A 364 14.79 -20.98 -3.90
N GLN A 365 14.49 -20.08 -4.82
CA GLN A 365 13.28 -19.28 -4.80
C GLN A 365 12.59 -19.27 -6.16
N TRP A 366 11.31 -18.92 -6.19
CA TRP A 366 10.58 -18.67 -7.42
C TRP A 366 10.68 -17.20 -7.82
N PHE A 367 11.04 -16.98 -9.08
CA PHE A 367 11.22 -15.64 -9.66
C PHE A 367 10.33 -15.45 -10.87
N LEU A 368 9.85 -14.20 -11.04
CA LEU A 368 9.21 -13.72 -12.26
C LEU A 368 10.19 -12.83 -13.02
N SER A 369 10.46 -13.16 -14.27
CA SER A 369 11.28 -12.34 -15.16
C SER A 369 10.52 -11.06 -15.55
N MET A 370 11.06 -9.89 -15.17
CA MET A 370 10.34 -8.61 -15.27
C MET A 370 10.77 -7.77 -16.46
N LYS A 371 11.98 -7.96 -16.97
CA LYS A 371 12.60 -7.04 -17.96
C LYS A 371 11.79 -6.83 -19.22
N GLU A 372 11.30 -7.91 -19.83
CA GLU A 372 10.57 -7.81 -21.10
C GLU A 372 9.11 -7.36 -20.88
N ILE A 373 8.44 -7.92 -19.89
CA ILE A 373 7.03 -7.61 -19.61
C ILE A 373 6.82 -6.19 -19.05
N SER A 374 7.88 -5.51 -18.59
CA SER A 374 7.82 -4.12 -18.11
C SER A 374 7.85 -3.07 -19.22
N LYS A 375 8.35 -3.40 -20.43
CA LYS A 375 8.52 -2.43 -21.52
C LYS A 375 7.23 -1.73 -21.95
N PRO A 376 6.08 -2.42 -22.12
CA PRO A 376 4.82 -1.74 -22.45
C PRO A 376 4.37 -0.76 -21.37
N ALA A 377 4.60 -1.09 -20.09
CA ALA A 377 4.28 -0.21 -18.97
C ALA A 377 5.12 1.08 -18.99
N ILE A 378 6.42 0.98 -19.29
CA ILE A 378 7.30 2.15 -19.44
C ILE A 378 6.77 3.04 -20.56
N LYS A 379 6.45 2.47 -21.72
CA LYS A 379 5.93 3.20 -22.88
C LYS A 379 4.63 3.94 -22.54
N ALA A 380 3.68 3.29 -21.89
CA ALA A 380 2.37 3.87 -21.55
C ALA A 380 2.45 5.08 -20.63
N VAL A 381 3.42 5.12 -19.71
CA VAL A 381 3.58 6.22 -18.75
C VAL A 381 4.53 7.28 -19.28
N MET A 382 5.66 6.88 -19.90
CA MET A 382 6.75 7.81 -20.23
C MET A 382 6.66 8.40 -21.64
N GLU A 383 6.10 7.65 -22.60
CA GLU A 383 6.10 8.04 -24.01
C GLU A 383 4.70 8.44 -24.49
N SER A 384 3.72 7.54 -24.41
CA SER A 384 2.38 7.77 -24.96
C SER A 384 1.44 8.53 -24.03
N ASN A 385 1.79 8.67 -22.75
CA ASN A 385 0.93 9.29 -21.72
C ASN A 385 -0.49 8.68 -21.66
N GLU A 386 -0.64 7.40 -21.98
CA GLU A 386 -1.90 6.69 -21.80
C GLU A 386 -2.30 6.59 -20.33
N ILE A 387 -1.29 6.60 -19.44
CA ILE A 387 -1.48 6.70 -18.00
C ILE A 387 -0.83 7.99 -17.51
N VAL A 388 -1.63 8.83 -16.85
CA VAL A 388 -1.16 10.12 -16.31
C VAL A 388 -0.93 10.02 -14.81
N LEU A 389 0.24 10.43 -14.35
CA LEU A 389 0.59 10.47 -12.92
C LEU A 389 0.39 11.88 -12.36
N PHE A 390 -0.37 12.00 -11.27
CA PHE A 390 -0.62 13.25 -10.56
C PHE A 390 -0.06 13.21 -9.13
N PRO A 391 0.91 14.10 -8.80
CA PRO A 391 1.59 15.06 -9.67
C PRO A 391 2.65 14.39 -10.58
N GLU A 392 2.95 15.06 -11.68
CA GLU A 392 3.86 14.55 -12.73
C GLU A 392 5.29 14.25 -12.24
N LYS A 393 5.73 14.86 -11.13
CA LYS A 393 7.05 14.59 -10.52
C LYS A 393 7.34 13.11 -10.29
N PHE A 394 6.31 12.29 -10.11
CA PHE A 394 6.47 10.84 -9.92
C PHE A 394 6.84 10.07 -11.18
N LYS A 395 6.78 10.68 -12.38
CA LYS A 395 7.30 10.07 -13.60
C LYS A 395 8.80 9.78 -13.51
N SER A 396 9.59 10.69 -12.91
CA SER A 396 11.02 10.46 -12.74
C SER A 396 11.31 9.29 -11.81
N THR A 397 10.57 9.18 -10.71
CA THR A 397 10.67 8.04 -9.78
C THR A 397 10.26 6.73 -10.46
N PHE A 398 9.15 6.73 -11.19
CA PHE A 398 8.68 5.58 -11.98
C PHE A 398 9.75 5.15 -13.00
N SER A 399 10.27 6.09 -13.78
CA SER A 399 11.32 5.83 -14.78
C SER A 399 12.57 5.22 -14.16
N HIS A 400 13.04 5.76 -13.05
CA HIS A 400 14.22 5.25 -12.34
C HIS A 400 14.04 3.77 -11.93
N TRP A 401 12.92 3.45 -11.29
CA TRP A 401 12.63 2.08 -10.86
C TRP A 401 12.45 1.12 -12.02
N MET A 402 11.70 1.52 -13.06
CA MET A 402 11.38 0.66 -14.19
C MET A 402 12.58 0.37 -15.08
N ASN A 403 13.50 1.32 -15.24
CA ASN A 403 14.73 1.10 -16.01
C ASN A 403 15.76 0.21 -15.28
N ASN A 404 15.65 0.11 -13.96
CA ASN A 404 16.51 -0.72 -13.11
C ASN A 404 15.78 -1.96 -12.57
N ILE A 405 14.66 -2.35 -13.20
CA ILE A 405 13.84 -3.44 -12.70
C ILE A 405 14.59 -4.77 -12.74
N ARG A 406 14.55 -5.50 -11.62
CA ARG A 406 15.13 -6.83 -11.46
C ARG A 406 14.02 -7.89 -11.49
N ASP A 407 14.42 -9.15 -11.64
CA ASP A 407 13.48 -10.26 -11.51
C ASP A 407 12.87 -10.29 -10.11
N TRP A 408 11.57 -10.44 -10.07
CA TRP A 408 10.80 -10.38 -8.82
C TRP A 408 10.81 -11.73 -8.11
N ASN A 409 11.36 -11.79 -6.91
CA ASN A 409 11.21 -12.95 -6.03
C ASN A 409 9.77 -13.03 -5.52
N ILE A 410 9.02 -14.02 -6.01
CA ILE A 410 7.59 -14.19 -5.74
C ILE A 410 7.28 -15.21 -4.65
N SER A 411 8.25 -15.93 -4.12
CA SER A 411 8.04 -16.93 -3.06
C SER A 411 8.31 -16.38 -1.65
N ARG A 412 7.52 -16.83 -0.67
CA ARG A 412 7.66 -16.50 0.74
C ARG A 412 7.47 -17.76 1.58
N GLN A 413 8.35 -17.96 2.58
CA GLN A 413 8.34 -19.10 3.50
C GLN A 413 7.37 -18.84 4.66
N LEU A 414 6.11 -18.61 4.32
CA LEU A 414 5.01 -18.30 5.23
C LEU A 414 3.92 -19.36 5.11
N TRP A 415 2.99 -19.36 6.05
CA TRP A 415 1.79 -20.19 5.96
C TRP A 415 0.56 -19.42 5.49
N TRP A 416 0.51 -18.10 5.76
CA TRP A 416 -0.58 -17.23 5.39
C TRP A 416 -0.38 -16.57 4.02
N GLY A 417 -1.12 -17.01 3.02
CA GLY A 417 -1.07 -16.52 1.64
C GLY A 417 -1.51 -17.58 0.63
N GLN A 418 -1.46 -17.22 -0.66
CA GLN A 418 -1.72 -18.17 -1.75
C GLN A 418 -0.55 -19.16 -1.86
N GLN A 419 -0.81 -20.42 -1.57
CA GLN A 419 0.20 -21.48 -1.68
C GLN A 419 0.59 -21.68 -3.14
N ILE A 420 1.90 -21.79 -3.39
CA ILE A 420 2.45 -21.93 -4.75
C ILE A 420 1.88 -23.20 -5.40
N PRO A 421 1.31 -23.13 -6.64
CA PRO A 421 0.62 -24.24 -7.28
C PRO A 421 1.59 -25.20 -7.99
N VAL A 422 2.65 -25.60 -7.28
CA VAL A 422 3.69 -26.53 -7.72
C VAL A 422 3.60 -27.81 -6.89
N TYR A 423 3.66 -28.97 -7.55
CA TYR A 423 3.52 -30.27 -6.93
C TYR A 423 4.73 -31.14 -7.24
N TYR A 424 5.49 -31.51 -6.23
CA TYR A 424 6.64 -32.40 -6.33
C TYR A 424 6.19 -33.86 -6.27
N PHE A 425 6.79 -34.72 -7.12
CA PHE A 425 6.46 -36.14 -7.24
C PHE A 425 7.68 -37.08 -7.13
N GLY A 426 8.86 -36.50 -6.90
CA GLY A 426 10.13 -37.24 -6.80
C GLY A 426 11.12 -36.55 -5.87
N LYS A 427 12.35 -37.09 -5.84
CA LYS A 427 13.46 -36.60 -4.96
C LYS A 427 14.30 -35.49 -5.61
N SER A 428 14.26 -35.39 -6.94
CA SER A 428 15.00 -34.33 -7.65
C SER A 428 14.28 -33.00 -7.54
N LYS A 429 15.02 -31.91 -7.45
CA LYS A 429 14.47 -30.55 -7.49
C LYS A 429 13.70 -30.24 -8.78
N SER A 430 13.92 -31.01 -9.85
CA SER A 430 13.24 -30.93 -11.14
C SER A 430 11.96 -31.79 -11.23
N ASP A 431 11.73 -32.68 -10.25
CA ASP A 431 10.59 -33.61 -10.25
C ASP A 431 9.33 -32.92 -9.75
N PHE A 432 8.86 -31.93 -10.47
CA PHE A 432 7.63 -31.20 -10.14
C PHE A 432 6.78 -30.93 -11.39
N VAL A 433 5.53 -30.62 -11.15
CA VAL A 433 4.56 -30.11 -12.12
C VAL A 433 3.86 -28.88 -11.57
N VAL A 434 3.38 -28.01 -12.47
CA VAL A 434 2.60 -26.81 -12.10
C VAL A 434 1.15 -27.05 -12.51
N SER A 435 0.21 -26.90 -11.59
CA SER A 435 -1.18 -27.25 -11.83
C SER A 435 -2.14 -26.53 -10.89
N GLU A 436 -3.39 -26.39 -11.31
CA GLU A 436 -4.46 -25.75 -10.55
C GLU A 436 -4.80 -26.49 -9.25
N ASN A 437 -4.72 -27.81 -9.27
CA ASN A 437 -5.04 -28.66 -8.12
C ASN A 437 -4.28 -29.99 -8.19
N LYS A 438 -4.36 -30.74 -7.09
CA LYS A 438 -3.61 -31.98 -6.88
C LYS A 438 -4.03 -33.10 -7.85
N GLU A 439 -5.30 -33.16 -8.25
CA GLU A 439 -5.82 -34.16 -9.18
C GLU A 439 -5.30 -33.94 -10.61
N LYS A 440 -5.29 -32.69 -11.09
CA LYS A 440 -4.69 -32.32 -12.38
C LYS A 440 -3.16 -32.51 -12.34
N ALA A 441 -2.53 -32.17 -11.21
CA ALA A 441 -1.09 -32.37 -11.00
C ALA A 441 -0.70 -33.84 -11.10
N LEU A 442 -1.52 -34.77 -10.56
CA LEU A 442 -1.26 -36.19 -10.67
C LEU A 442 -1.21 -36.67 -12.12
N LYS A 443 -2.13 -36.20 -12.96
CA LYS A 443 -2.13 -36.55 -14.39
C LYS A 443 -0.86 -36.09 -15.09
N LEU A 444 -0.44 -34.86 -14.82
CA LEU A 444 0.80 -34.29 -15.38
C LEU A 444 2.06 -34.99 -14.85
N ALA A 445 2.09 -35.33 -13.55
CA ALA A 445 3.18 -36.03 -12.89
C ALA A 445 3.38 -37.44 -13.45
N LYS A 446 2.28 -38.19 -13.68
CA LYS A 446 2.35 -39.50 -14.33
C LYS A 446 2.95 -39.43 -15.74
N ILE A 447 2.53 -38.43 -16.52
CA ILE A 447 3.06 -38.22 -17.88
C ILE A 447 4.56 -37.87 -17.80
N LYS A 448 4.96 -36.93 -16.94
CA LYS A 448 6.34 -36.43 -16.81
C LYS A 448 7.28 -37.51 -16.26
N SER A 449 6.83 -38.30 -15.28
CA SER A 449 7.65 -39.35 -14.64
C SER A 449 7.65 -40.69 -15.41
N GLY A 450 6.69 -40.92 -16.30
CA GLY A 450 6.44 -42.24 -16.90
C GLY A 450 5.85 -43.28 -15.91
N ASN A 451 5.55 -42.88 -14.68
CA ASN A 451 5.06 -43.76 -13.60
C ASN A 451 3.52 -43.68 -13.49
N ASN A 452 2.82 -44.61 -14.12
CA ASN A 452 1.36 -44.71 -14.05
C ASN A 452 0.81 -45.09 -12.66
N ASN A 453 1.65 -45.67 -11.78
CA ASN A 453 1.25 -46.12 -10.45
C ASN A 453 1.31 -45.00 -9.39
N LEU A 454 1.81 -43.81 -9.73
CA LEU A 454 1.89 -42.65 -8.85
C LEU A 454 0.50 -42.33 -8.27
N LYS A 455 0.43 -42.14 -6.94
CA LYS A 455 -0.82 -41.82 -6.23
C LYS A 455 -0.88 -40.33 -5.86
N VAL A 456 -2.07 -39.84 -5.63
CA VAL A 456 -2.30 -38.43 -5.29
C VAL A 456 -1.62 -38.03 -3.97
N ASP A 457 -1.54 -38.96 -3.01
CA ASP A 457 -0.93 -38.71 -1.70
C ASP A 457 0.60 -38.61 -1.75
N GLU A 458 1.22 -39.12 -2.82
CA GLU A 458 2.67 -39.00 -3.05
C GLU A 458 3.07 -37.63 -3.60
N LEU A 459 2.09 -36.82 -4.03
CA LEU A 459 2.35 -35.45 -4.45
C LEU A 459 2.45 -34.51 -3.24
N ILE A 460 3.52 -33.75 -3.17
CA ILE A 460 3.76 -32.74 -2.13
C ILE A 460 3.68 -31.36 -2.79
N GLN A 461 2.69 -30.55 -2.37
CA GLN A 461 2.61 -29.18 -2.83
C GLN A 461 3.74 -28.35 -2.22
N ASP A 462 4.29 -27.40 -3.00
CA ASP A 462 5.29 -26.46 -2.51
C ASP A 462 4.81 -25.80 -1.21
N SER A 463 5.66 -25.75 -0.20
CA SER A 463 5.31 -25.24 1.13
C SER A 463 5.19 -23.73 1.18
N ASP A 464 5.81 -23.04 0.23
CA ASP A 464 5.86 -21.60 0.18
C ASP A 464 4.55 -21.00 -0.32
N VAL A 465 4.31 -19.75 0.03
CA VAL A 465 3.21 -18.95 -0.50
C VAL A 465 3.76 -17.87 -1.44
N LEU A 466 2.88 -17.30 -2.24
CA LEU A 466 3.22 -16.17 -3.10
C LEU A 466 3.33 -14.87 -2.29
N ASP A 467 4.19 -13.96 -2.76
CA ASP A 467 4.23 -12.58 -2.30
C ASP A 467 2.83 -11.94 -2.37
N THR A 468 2.42 -11.20 -1.35
CA THR A 468 1.11 -10.53 -1.30
C THR A 468 0.87 -9.66 -2.54
N TRP A 469 1.92 -9.03 -3.07
CA TRP A 469 1.83 -8.22 -4.28
C TRP A 469 1.50 -9.02 -5.54
N PHE A 470 1.75 -10.34 -5.54
CA PHE A 470 1.38 -11.22 -6.66
C PHE A 470 -0.13 -11.46 -6.76
N SER A 471 -0.90 -11.24 -5.72
CA SER A 471 -2.36 -11.17 -5.80
C SER A 471 -2.84 -9.74 -6.11
N SER A 472 -2.19 -8.73 -5.52
CA SER A 472 -2.64 -7.34 -5.61
C SER A 472 -2.35 -6.71 -6.98
N TRP A 473 -1.33 -7.17 -7.73
CA TRP A 473 -1.02 -6.60 -9.05
C TRP A 473 -2.08 -6.88 -10.12
N ILE A 474 -2.90 -7.92 -9.94
CA ILE A 474 -4.02 -8.25 -10.84
C ILE A 474 -5.35 -7.69 -10.32
N TRP A 475 -5.33 -6.88 -9.25
CA TRP A 475 -6.53 -6.38 -8.58
C TRP A 475 -7.54 -5.70 -9.50
N PRO A 476 -7.17 -4.75 -10.40
CA PRO A 476 -8.13 -4.10 -11.28
C PRO A 476 -8.81 -5.05 -12.27
N ILE A 477 -8.20 -6.20 -12.55
CA ILE A 477 -8.73 -7.21 -13.47
C ILE A 477 -9.57 -8.23 -12.71
N SER A 478 -9.05 -8.72 -11.57
CA SER A 478 -9.64 -9.84 -10.84
C SER A 478 -10.91 -9.46 -10.08
N VAL A 479 -11.04 -8.21 -9.61
CA VAL A 479 -12.28 -7.75 -8.95
C VAL A 479 -13.49 -7.77 -9.88
N PHE A 480 -13.28 -7.75 -11.20
CA PHE A 480 -14.29 -7.90 -12.24
C PHE A 480 -14.24 -9.29 -12.91
N ASP A 481 -13.60 -10.27 -12.29
CA ASP A 481 -13.44 -11.64 -12.79
C ASP A 481 -12.75 -11.74 -14.17
N GLY A 482 -11.95 -10.73 -14.54
CA GLY A 482 -11.35 -10.63 -15.88
C GLY A 482 -10.22 -11.62 -16.15
N ILE A 483 -9.64 -12.27 -15.13
CA ILE A 483 -8.66 -13.37 -15.29
C ILE A 483 -9.39 -14.70 -15.54
N ARG A 484 -10.41 -15.01 -14.75
CA ARG A 484 -11.16 -16.27 -14.88
C ARG A 484 -12.02 -16.29 -16.14
N PHE A 485 -12.69 -15.16 -16.39
CA PHE A 485 -13.64 -14.98 -17.50
C PHE A 485 -13.29 -13.71 -18.30
N PRO A 486 -12.27 -13.77 -19.20
CA PRO A 486 -11.70 -12.57 -19.86
C PRO A 486 -12.69 -11.77 -20.72
N ASN A 487 -13.82 -12.37 -21.09
CA ASN A 487 -14.83 -11.77 -21.95
C ASN A 487 -16.15 -11.44 -21.26
N ASN A 488 -16.22 -11.50 -19.91
CA ASN A 488 -17.45 -11.22 -19.18
C ASN A 488 -17.87 -9.74 -19.32
N LYS A 489 -19.15 -9.46 -19.02
CA LYS A 489 -19.75 -8.12 -19.18
C LYS A 489 -19.14 -7.09 -18.24
N GLU A 490 -18.76 -7.48 -17.02
CA GLU A 490 -18.22 -6.61 -15.97
C GLU A 490 -16.86 -6.02 -16.40
N ILE A 491 -15.93 -6.89 -16.79
CA ILE A 491 -14.59 -6.46 -17.22
C ILE A 491 -14.64 -5.60 -18.49
N LYS A 492 -15.53 -5.91 -19.45
CA LYS A 492 -15.71 -5.11 -20.66
C LYS A 492 -16.27 -3.73 -20.40
N TYR A 493 -17.04 -3.57 -19.32
CA TYR A 493 -17.71 -2.32 -19.00
C TYR A 493 -16.89 -1.43 -18.06
N TYR A 494 -16.29 -1.98 -17.00
CA TYR A 494 -15.60 -1.20 -15.97
C TYR A 494 -14.09 -1.06 -16.15
N TYR A 495 -13.48 -1.86 -17.01
CA TYR A 495 -12.04 -1.84 -17.25
C TYR A 495 -11.71 -1.21 -18.63
N PRO A 496 -10.67 -0.37 -18.77
CA PRO A 496 -9.81 0.14 -17.69
C PRO A 496 -10.56 1.04 -16.70
N THR A 497 -10.15 1.03 -15.44
CA THR A 497 -10.73 1.93 -14.44
C THR A 497 -10.33 3.39 -14.74
N ASN A 498 -11.06 4.35 -14.19
CA ASN A 498 -10.81 5.76 -14.48
C ASN A 498 -9.61 6.27 -13.69
N ASP A 499 -9.66 6.12 -12.39
CA ASP A 499 -8.66 6.65 -11.47
C ASP A 499 -8.16 5.59 -10.51
N LEU A 500 -6.90 5.70 -10.15
CA LEU A 500 -6.29 5.03 -9.02
C LEU A 500 -5.81 6.09 -8.04
N VAL A 501 -6.24 6.03 -6.78
CA VAL A 501 -5.79 6.94 -5.72
C VAL A 501 -4.97 6.14 -4.72
N THR A 502 -3.69 6.48 -4.54
CA THR A 502 -2.79 5.70 -3.71
C THR A 502 -1.68 6.54 -3.07
N GLY A 503 -0.92 5.96 -2.14
CA GLY A 503 0.31 6.56 -1.61
C GLY A 503 1.49 6.41 -2.58
N PRO A 504 2.44 7.35 -2.59
CA PRO A 504 3.62 7.25 -3.44
C PRO A 504 4.59 6.14 -2.99
N ASP A 505 4.52 5.72 -1.76
CA ASP A 505 5.33 4.66 -1.17
C ASP A 505 5.06 3.27 -1.78
N ILE A 506 3.90 3.08 -2.44
CA ILE A 506 3.58 1.84 -3.16
C ILE A 506 3.56 2.02 -4.68
N LEU A 507 4.21 3.06 -5.21
CA LEU A 507 4.33 3.28 -6.66
C LEU A 507 4.95 2.07 -7.36
N PHE A 508 6.08 1.56 -6.88
CA PHE A 508 6.76 0.42 -7.47
C PHE A 508 6.08 -0.91 -7.10
N PHE A 509 5.78 -1.10 -5.83
CA PHE A 509 5.18 -2.34 -5.33
C PHE A 509 3.85 -2.70 -6.00
N TRP A 510 3.02 -1.69 -6.25
CA TRP A 510 1.65 -1.93 -6.67
C TRP A 510 1.30 -1.27 -8.01
N VAL A 511 1.49 0.05 -8.14
CA VAL A 511 1.08 0.78 -9.33
C VAL A 511 1.80 0.27 -10.58
N SER A 512 3.14 0.19 -10.55
CA SER A 512 3.94 -0.29 -11.68
C SER A 512 3.59 -1.73 -12.03
N ARG A 513 3.43 -2.60 -11.03
CA ARG A 513 3.08 -4.01 -11.23
C ARG A 513 1.68 -4.17 -11.80
N MET A 514 0.69 -3.36 -11.38
CA MET A 514 -0.64 -3.36 -12.00
C MET A 514 -0.60 -2.93 -13.46
N ILE A 515 0.23 -1.95 -13.81
CA ILE A 515 0.38 -1.54 -15.22
C ILE A 515 0.95 -2.69 -16.04
N ILE A 516 1.99 -3.36 -15.53
CA ILE A 516 2.59 -4.54 -16.19
C ILE A 516 1.54 -5.64 -16.38
N SER A 517 0.78 -5.98 -15.34
CA SER A 517 -0.26 -7.02 -15.42
C SER A 517 -1.40 -6.65 -16.38
N GLY A 518 -1.73 -5.37 -16.49
CA GLY A 518 -2.73 -4.88 -17.43
C GLY A 518 -2.33 -5.19 -18.89
N PHE A 519 -1.08 -4.93 -19.26
CA PHE A 519 -0.56 -5.27 -20.57
C PHE A 519 -0.40 -6.78 -20.76
N GLU A 520 0.13 -7.49 -19.77
CA GLU A 520 0.37 -8.93 -19.86
C GLU A 520 -0.91 -9.75 -20.05
N PHE A 521 -1.99 -9.42 -19.31
CA PHE A 521 -3.22 -10.24 -19.29
C PHE A 521 -4.38 -9.64 -20.10
N ARG A 522 -4.31 -8.34 -20.44
CA ARG A 522 -5.40 -7.64 -21.14
C ARG A 522 -4.93 -6.89 -22.39
N ASN A 523 -3.63 -6.76 -22.61
CA ASN A 523 -3.03 -5.90 -23.62
C ASN A 523 -3.61 -4.46 -23.59
N GLN A 524 -3.84 -3.95 -22.37
CA GLN A 524 -4.53 -2.68 -22.12
C GLN A 524 -4.09 -2.09 -20.78
N ILE A 525 -4.10 -0.74 -20.68
CA ILE A 525 -3.85 -0.05 -19.41
C ILE A 525 -4.87 -0.46 -18.36
N PRO A 526 -4.47 -0.58 -17.05
CA PRO A 526 -5.41 -0.94 -15.98
C PRO A 526 -6.25 0.23 -15.48
N PHE A 527 -5.75 1.45 -15.59
CA PHE A 527 -6.37 2.72 -15.20
C PHE A 527 -5.80 3.86 -16.04
N LYS A 528 -6.55 4.97 -16.13
CA LYS A 528 -6.15 6.13 -16.93
C LYS A 528 -5.28 7.12 -16.15
N ASN A 529 -5.63 7.35 -14.90
CA ASN A 529 -4.97 8.34 -14.05
C ASN A 529 -4.56 7.73 -12.73
N VAL A 530 -3.42 8.18 -12.19
CA VAL A 530 -2.95 7.81 -10.85
C VAL A 530 -2.76 9.09 -10.04
N TYR A 531 -3.58 9.25 -9.00
CA TYR A 531 -3.45 10.33 -8.05
C TYR A 531 -2.67 9.85 -6.82
N PHE A 532 -1.51 10.45 -6.57
CA PHE A 532 -0.72 10.18 -5.38
C PHE A 532 -1.09 11.13 -4.25
N THR A 533 -1.52 10.56 -3.13
CA THR A 533 -1.73 11.31 -1.90
C THR A 533 -0.41 11.67 -1.25
N GLY A 534 -0.40 12.71 -0.41
CA GLY A 534 0.73 12.93 0.50
C GLY A 534 0.70 11.97 1.69
N LEU A 535 1.84 11.79 2.33
CA LEU A 535 1.92 11.08 3.60
C LEU A 535 1.43 11.98 4.74
N VAL A 536 0.58 11.43 5.61
CA VAL A 536 0.11 12.14 6.79
C VAL A 536 1.17 12.10 7.88
N ARG A 537 1.65 13.29 8.29
CA ARG A 537 2.67 13.48 9.31
C ARG A 537 2.09 14.16 10.55
N ASP A 538 2.70 13.88 11.70
CA ASP A 538 2.38 14.58 12.95
C ASP A 538 2.96 16.02 12.95
N LYS A 539 2.64 16.80 13.98
CA LYS A 539 3.14 18.18 14.15
C LYS A 539 4.67 18.31 14.19
N LYS A 540 5.39 17.20 14.43
CA LYS A 540 6.86 17.14 14.42
C LYS A 540 7.41 16.68 13.07
N GLY A 541 6.58 16.55 12.05
CA GLY A 541 6.97 16.10 10.71
C GLY A 541 7.23 14.59 10.57
N ARG A 542 6.95 13.77 11.59
CA ARG A 542 7.15 12.33 11.55
C ARG A 542 5.95 11.64 10.88
N LYS A 543 6.19 10.62 10.06
CA LYS A 543 5.12 9.79 9.47
C LYS A 543 4.22 9.26 10.60
N MET A 544 2.92 9.47 10.47
CA MET A 544 1.96 8.92 11.43
C MET A 544 1.89 7.40 11.30
N SER A 545 2.10 6.73 12.41
CA SER A 545 1.96 5.28 12.52
C SER A 545 1.43 4.89 13.90
N LYS A 546 0.80 3.71 13.98
CA LYS A 546 0.33 3.14 15.25
C LYS A 546 1.49 2.74 16.16
N GLN A 547 2.58 2.26 15.57
CA GLN A 547 3.78 1.86 16.33
C GLN A 547 4.38 3.03 17.08
N LEU A 548 4.35 4.24 16.50
CA LEU A 548 4.84 5.47 17.15
C LEU A 548 3.80 6.11 18.08
N GLY A 549 2.55 5.63 18.10
CA GLY A 549 1.47 6.20 18.92
C GLY A 549 1.14 7.66 18.59
N ASN A 550 1.54 8.15 17.41
CA ASN A 550 1.40 9.55 17.00
C ASN A 550 0.25 9.79 15.98
N SER A 551 -0.54 8.76 15.69
CA SER A 551 -1.73 8.87 14.84
C SER A 551 -2.99 8.89 15.72
N PRO A 552 -3.83 9.92 15.62
CA PRO A 552 -5.11 9.92 16.31
C PRO A 552 -6.01 8.79 15.80
N ASP A 553 -6.89 8.28 16.65
CA ASP A 553 -7.91 7.32 16.24
C ASP A 553 -8.95 8.02 15.35
N PRO A 554 -9.08 7.61 14.06
CA PRO A 554 -10.05 8.21 13.15
C PRO A 554 -11.50 8.15 13.64
N LEU A 555 -11.89 7.04 14.27
CA LEU A 555 -13.24 6.90 14.83
C LEU A 555 -13.50 7.85 16.01
N LYS A 556 -12.47 8.14 16.81
CA LYS A 556 -12.57 9.14 17.87
C LYS A 556 -12.83 10.53 17.28
N LEU A 557 -12.07 10.91 16.24
CA LEU A 557 -12.27 12.19 15.56
C LEU A 557 -13.67 12.30 14.94
N ILE A 558 -14.16 11.24 14.30
CA ILE A 558 -15.51 11.22 13.73
C ILE A 558 -16.57 11.37 14.84
N ARG A 559 -16.42 10.67 15.96
CA ARG A 559 -17.35 10.80 17.10
C ARG A 559 -17.39 12.20 17.70
N GLU A 560 -16.26 12.92 17.68
CA GLU A 560 -16.11 14.24 18.32
C GLU A 560 -16.50 15.39 17.38
N TYR A 561 -16.12 15.30 16.10
CA TYR A 561 -16.29 16.39 15.15
C TYR A 561 -17.35 16.12 14.08
N GLY A 562 -17.69 14.86 13.81
CA GLY A 562 -18.52 14.40 12.69
C GLY A 562 -17.67 14.06 11.45
N ALA A 563 -18.19 13.13 10.63
CA ALA A 563 -17.51 12.64 9.43
C ALA A 563 -17.25 13.78 8.42
N ASP A 564 -18.25 14.60 8.13
CA ASP A 564 -18.11 15.75 7.21
C ASP A 564 -17.02 16.73 7.65
N SER A 565 -16.95 16.99 8.97
CA SER A 565 -15.91 17.88 9.54
C SER A 565 -14.50 17.31 9.40
N VAL A 566 -14.34 16.00 9.59
CA VAL A 566 -13.05 15.32 9.41
C VAL A 566 -12.66 15.31 7.91
N ARG A 567 -13.59 15.05 7.00
CA ARG A 567 -13.38 15.10 5.54
C ARG A 567 -12.92 16.48 5.08
N VAL A 568 -13.61 17.53 5.50
CA VAL A 568 -13.22 18.92 5.20
C VAL A 568 -11.84 19.24 5.77
N GLY A 569 -11.57 18.88 7.03
CA GLY A 569 -10.27 19.11 7.66
C GLY A 569 -9.12 18.43 6.89
N LEU A 570 -9.32 17.21 6.42
CA LEU A 570 -8.36 16.50 5.57
C LEU A 570 -8.14 17.21 4.23
N MET A 571 -9.23 17.67 3.58
CA MET A 571 -9.12 18.34 2.28
C MET A 571 -8.45 19.72 2.38
N LEU A 572 -8.70 20.48 3.43
CA LEU A 572 -8.09 21.80 3.62
C LEU A 572 -6.55 21.75 3.76
N CYS A 573 -5.99 20.65 4.26
CA CYS A 573 -4.53 20.50 4.40
C CYS A 573 -3.89 19.63 3.33
N SER A 574 -4.66 18.88 2.53
CA SER A 574 -4.11 17.95 1.53
C SER A 574 -3.63 18.68 0.28
N SER A 575 -2.55 18.18 -0.32
CA SER A 575 -2.15 18.52 -1.68
C SER A 575 -1.55 17.29 -2.35
N ALA A 576 -1.78 17.14 -3.66
CA ALA A 576 -1.32 15.99 -4.42
C ALA A 576 0.19 15.78 -4.24
N GLY A 577 0.59 14.59 -3.82
CA GLY A 577 1.99 14.17 -3.72
C GLY A 577 2.87 14.92 -2.73
N ASN A 578 2.31 15.78 -1.90
CA ASN A 578 3.04 16.47 -0.84
C ASN A 578 2.58 15.99 0.53
N ASP A 579 3.53 15.82 1.44
CA ASP A 579 3.24 15.44 2.80
C ASP A 579 2.36 16.48 3.49
N LEU A 580 1.41 16.02 4.30
CA LEU A 580 0.51 16.89 5.03
C LEU A 580 0.77 16.78 6.53
N LEU A 581 0.87 17.92 7.19
CA LEU A 581 0.89 18.02 8.64
C LEU A 581 -0.54 18.05 9.16
N PHE A 582 -0.99 16.95 9.77
CA PHE A 582 -2.33 16.87 10.33
C PHE A 582 -2.39 17.49 11.73
N ASP A 583 -3.34 18.41 11.92
CA ASP A 583 -3.70 18.99 13.22
C ASP A 583 -5.22 18.83 13.43
N GLU A 584 -5.64 18.42 14.61
CA GLU A 584 -7.06 18.31 14.99
C GLU A 584 -7.83 19.65 14.87
N LYS A 585 -7.11 20.78 14.94
CA LYS A 585 -7.68 22.11 14.67
C LYS A 585 -8.35 22.21 13.30
N LEU A 586 -7.91 21.43 12.32
CA LEU A 586 -8.54 21.36 10.99
C LEU A 586 -9.94 20.71 11.06
N CYS A 587 -10.13 19.73 11.93
CA CYS A 587 -11.46 19.17 12.18
C CYS A 587 -12.39 20.19 12.85
N ILE A 588 -11.86 21.05 13.74
CA ILE A 588 -12.63 22.18 14.32
C ILE A 588 -13.06 23.17 13.25
N GLN A 589 -12.18 23.49 12.29
CA GLN A 589 -12.51 24.34 11.16
C GLN A 589 -13.64 23.73 10.31
N GLY A 590 -13.57 22.41 10.03
CA GLY A 590 -14.64 21.67 9.36
C GLY A 590 -15.96 21.73 10.13
N LYS A 591 -15.93 21.59 11.46
CA LYS A 591 -17.12 21.70 12.33
C LYS A 591 -17.73 23.11 12.31
N ASN A 592 -16.88 24.13 12.31
CA ASN A 592 -17.35 25.53 12.22
C ASN A 592 -18.01 25.76 10.86
N PHE A 593 -17.49 25.22 9.79
CA PHE A 593 -18.10 25.31 8.45
C PHE A 593 -19.44 24.59 8.41
N THR A 594 -19.54 23.39 8.95
CA THR A 594 -20.80 22.66 9.13
C THR A 594 -21.86 23.51 9.85
N ASN A 595 -21.49 24.11 10.98
CA ASN A 595 -22.41 24.95 11.75
C ASN A 595 -22.78 26.25 11.03
N LYS A 596 -21.89 26.86 10.26
CA LYS A 596 -22.17 28.06 9.46
C LYS A 596 -23.28 27.78 8.42
N ILE A 597 -23.15 26.65 7.70
CA ILE A 597 -24.14 26.23 6.69
C ILE A 597 -25.48 25.88 7.35
N TRP A 598 -25.46 25.17 8.46
CA TRP A 598 -26.64 24.83 9.23
C TRP A 598 -27.37 26.08 9.71
N ASN A 599 -26.65 27.09 10.20
CA ASN A 599 -27.23 28.34 10.65
C ASN A 599 -27.77 29.21 9.48
N ALA A 600 -27.12 29.16 8.30
CA ALA A 600 -27.64 29.80 7.10
C ALA A 600 -29.02 29.23 6.71
N TYR A 601 -29.15 27.89 6.73
CA TYR A 601 -30.44 27.22 6.53
C TYR A 601 -31.49 27.70 7.57
N ARG A 602 -31.12 27.69 8.86
CA ARG A 602 -32.02 28.14 9.94
C ARG A 602 -32.49 29.57 9.74
N LEU A 603 -31.59 30.47 9.33
CA LEU A 603 -31.90 31.87 9.04
C LEU A 603 -32.92 31.95 7.89
N ILE A 604 -32.64 31.34 6.74
CA ILE A 604 -33.57 31.39 5.58
C ILE A 604 -34.92 30.78 5.94
N ASN A 605 -34.95 29.66 6.65
CA ASN A 605 -36.14 28.94 7.03
C ASN A 605 -36.99 29.70 8.11
N SER A 606 -36.42 30.69 8.77
CA SER A 606 -37.13 31.53 9.74
C SER A 606 -37.87 32.70 9.09
N TRP A 607 -37.61 33.01 7.83
CA TRP A 607 -38.25 34.11 7.14
C TRP A 607 -39.68 33.76 6.74
N THR A 608 -40.61 34.70 6.98
CA THR A 608 -41.98 34.63 6.47
C THR A 608 -42.02 35.23 5.09
N SER A 609 -42.86 34.69 4.19
CA SER A 609 -43.02 35.22 2.84
C SER A 609 -44.43 35.68 2.54
N SER A 610 -44.57 36.66 1.64
CA SER A 610 -45.86 37.18 1.17
C SER A 610 -45.79 37.53 -0.32
N ASN A 611 -46.84 37.23 -1.04
CA ASN A 611 -47.00 37.65 -2.44
C ASN A 611 -47.30 39.15 -2.58
N ASN A 612 -47.74 39.80 -1.49
CA ASN A 612 -48.06 41.23 -1.45
C ASN A 612 -46.86 42.11 -1.08
N THR A 613 -45.67 41.50 -0.89
CA THR A 613 -44.45 42.25 -0.61
C THR A 613 -43.69 42.44 -1.92
N ASP A 614 -43.35 43.70 -2.22
CA ASP A 614 -42.55 44.01 -3.42
C ASP A 614 -41.10 43.47 -3.29
N GLU A 615 -40.57 43.02 -4.42
CA GLU A 615 -39.16 42.61 -4.51
C GLU A 615 -38.25 43.84 -4.55
N ARG A 616 -37.38 44.01 -3.56
CA ARG A 616 -36.45 45.14 -3.48
C ARG A 616 -35.41 45.08 -4.60
N GLN A 617 -34.97 46.24 -5.14
CA GLN A 617 -33.92 46.26 -6.17
C GLN A 617 -32.63 45.60 -5.68
N ALA A 618 -32.23 45.85 -4.43
CA ALA A 618 -31.04 45.21 -3.82
C ALA A 618 -31.12 43.68 -3.80
N GLU A 619 -32.32 43.09 -3.65
CA GLU A 619 -32.52 41.64 -3.72
C GLU A 619 -32.29 41.09 -5.13
N LYS A 620 -32.84 41.80 -6.15
CA LYS A 620 -32.64 41.45 -7.57
C LYS A 620 -31.15 41.48 -7.95
N ASP A 621 -30.50 42.58 -7.57
CA ASP A 621 -29.07 42.78 -7.85
C ASP A 621 -28.21 41.75 -7.15
N ALA A 622 -28.49 41.42 -5.89
CA ALA A 622 -27.77 40.40 -5.13
C ALA A 622 -27.96 38.98 -5.72
N ILE A 623 -29.18 38.63 -6.13
CA ILE A 623 -29.46 37.35 -6.78
C ILE A 623 -28.68 37.25 -8.09
N SER A 624 -28.77 38.25 -8.96
CA SER A 624 -28.04 38.28 -10.24
C SER A 624 -26.53 38.21 -10.03
N TRP A 625 -26.00 38.97 -9.06
CA TRP A 625 -24.59 38.94 -8.70
C TRP A 625 -24.16 37.54 -8.25
N TYR A 626 -24.93 36.88 -7.36
CA TYR A 626 -24.55 35.59 -6.83
C TYR A 626 -24.65 34.47 -7.89
N GLU A 627 -25.65 34.49 -8.75
CA GLU A 627 -25.81 33.54 -9.86
C GLU A 627 -24.62 33.63 -10.84
N ASN A 628 -24.19 34.83 -11.20
CA ASN A 628 -23.02 35.05 -12.03
C ASN A 628 -21.73 34.54 -11.33
N LYS A 629 -21.60 34.86 -10.04
CA LYS A 629 -20.48 34.39 -9.23
C LYS A 629 -20.45 32.87 -9.13
N TYR A 630 -21.60 32.25 -8.88
CA TYR A 630 -21.73 30.78 -8.81
C TYR A 630 -21.30 30.11 -10.11
N ASN A 631 -21.77 30.58 -11.25
CA ASN A 631 -21.43 30.04 -12.56
C ASN A 631 -19.92 30.14 -12.83
N PHE A 632 -19.32 31.29 -12.56
CA PHE A 632 -17.89 31.47 -12.68
C PHE A 632 -17.09 30.50 -11.77
N ILE A 633 -17.47 30.38 -10.51
CA ILE A 633 -16.80 29.49 -9.56
C ILE A 633 -17.00 28.00 -9.93
N LEU A 634 -18.14 27.64 -10.50
CA LEU A 634 -18.39 26.30 -11.01
C LEU A 634 -17.38 25.91 -12.10
N GLU A 635 -17.07 26.80 -13.04
CA GLU A 635 -16.05 26.59 -14.06
C GLU A 635 -14.65 26.43 -13.43
N VAL A 636 -14.34 27.23 -12.41
CA VAL A 636 -13.07 27.11 -11.64
C VAL A 636 -12.99 25.75 -10.94
N ILE A 637 -14.07 25.29 -10.30
CA ILE A 637 -14.15 23.97 -9.66
C ILE A 637 -13.95 22.86 -10.69
N GLU A 638 -14.61 22.94 -11.85
CA GLU A 638 -14.44 21.95 -12.93
C GLU A 638 -13.00 21.89 -13.43
N ASN A 639 -12.34 23.03 -13.57
CA ASN A 639 -10.93 23.07 -13.93
C ASN A 639 -10.01 22.46 -12.85
N HIS A 640 -10.30 22.72 -11.58
CA HIS A 640 -9.55 22.10 -10.48
C HIS A 640 -9.69 20.57 -10.49
N PHE A 641 -10.89 20.03 -10.73
CA PHE A 641 -11.09 18.58 -10.85
C PHE A 641 -10.34 17.99 -12.06
N LYS A 642 -10.36 18.64 -13.22
CA LYS A 642 -9.59 18.21 -14.41
C LYS A 642 -8.09 18.12 -14.14
N LEU A 643 -7.58 19.01 -13.28
CA LEU A 643 -6.16 19.07 -12.91
C LEU A 643 -5.86 18.28 -11.62
N TYR A 644 -6.81 17.52 -11.08
CA TYR A 644 -6.69 16.80 -9.81
C TYR A 644 -6.27 17.69 -8.62
N ARG A 645 -6.66 18.97 -8.63
CA ARG A 645 -6.49 19.94 -7.54
C ARG A 645 -7.68 19.90 -6.58
N ILE A 646 -7.91 18.76 -5.96
CA ILE A 646 -9.11 18.50 -5.14
C ILE A 646 -9.21 19.46 -3.94
N LYS A 647 -8.07 19.80 -3.32
CA LYS A 647 -8.01 20.83 -2.28
C LYS A 647 -8.50 22.17 -2.79
N ASP A 648 -8.02 22.61 -3.96
CA ASP A 648 -8.36 23.92 -4.51
C ASP A 648 -9.84 24.00 -4.90
N ALA A 649 -10.42 22.89 -5.38
CA ALA A 649 -11.85 22.76 -5.57
C ALA A 649 -12.61 22.97 -4.25
N MET A 650 -12.18 22.28 -3.15
CA MET A 650 -12.79 22.47 -1.83
C MET A 650 -12.65 23.92 -1.32
N LEU A 651 -11.49 24.55 -1.50
CA LEU A 651 -11.28 25.94 -1.08
C LEU A 651 -12.16 26.92 -1.86
N SER A 652 -12.39 26.68 -3.16
CA SER A 652 -13.28 27.49 -3.98
C SER A 652 -14.73 27.37 -3.49
N ILE A 653 -15.18 26.15 -3.18
CA ILE A 653 -16.52 25.89 -2.60
C ILE A 653 -16.65 26.53 -1.20
N TYR A 654 -15.60 26.39 -0.37
CA TYR A 654 -15.58 26.97 0.97
C TYR A 654 -15.78 28.49 0.93
N LYS A 655 -15.03 29.19 0.06
CA LYS A 655 -15.14 30.64 -0.10
C LYS A 655 -16.49 31.06 -0.66
N LEU A 656 -16.97 30.35 -1.69
CA LEU A 656 -18.29 30.64 -2.29
C LEU A 656 -19.41 30.56 -1.23
N ILE A 657 -19.35 29.55 -0.33
CA ILE A 657 -20.41 29.36 0.65
C ILE A 657 -20.18 30.22 1.90
N TRP A 658 -18.98 30.27 2.45
CA TRP A 658 -18.70 31.01 3.68
C TRP A 658 -18.71 32.52 3.46
N ASP A 659 -17.95 33.00 2.49
CA ASP A 659 -17.74 34.41 2.25
C ASP A 659 -18.86 35.00 1.40
N ASP A 660 -19.04 34.48 0.18
CA ASP A 660 -19.96 35.08 -0.80
C ASP A 660 -21.43 34.82 -0.42
N PHE A 661 -21.83 33.59 -0.07
CA PHE A 661 -23.22 33.28 0.27
C PHE A 661 -23.58 33.73 1.69
N CYS A 662 -22.86 33.20 2.72
CA CYS A 662 -23.28 33.44 4.11
C CYS A 662 -22.95 34.84 4.64
N SER A 663 -21.86 35.47 4.18
CA SER A 663 -21.41 36.74 4.76
C SER A 663 -21.77 37.94 3.93
N ILE A 664 -22.05 37.78 2.62
CA ILE A 664 -22.45 38.89 1.72
C ILE A 664 -23.91 38.73 1.27
N PHE A 665 -24.18 37.67 0.50
CA PHE A 665 -25.50 37.51 -0.15
C PHE A 665 -26.64 37.48 0.85
N LEU A 666 -26.58 36.64 1.88
CA LEU A 666 -27.64 36.51 2.88
C LEU A 666 -27.88 37.81 3.66
N GLU A 667 -26.86 38.62 3.92
CA GLU A 667 -27.02 39.90 4.63
C GLU A 667 -27.73 40.95 3.75
N VAL A 668 -27.50 40.92 2.42
CA VAL A 668 -28.18 41.83 1.48
C VAL A 668 -29.65 41.47 1.30
N VAL A 669 -29.95 40.16 1.14
CA VAL A 669 -31.34 39.71 0.86
C VAL A 669 -32.16 39.54 2.14
N LYS A 670 -31.58 39.63 3.32
CA LYS A 670 -32.26 39.53 4.59
C LYS A 670 -33.38 40.52 4.73
N PRO A 671 -34.63 40.10 5.04
CA PRO A 671 -35.71 41.01 5.29
C PRO A 671 -35.48 41.82 6.57
N GLU A 672 -36.14 42.97 6.68
CA GLU A 672 -36.20 43.72 7.94
C GLU A 672 -36.82 42.86 9.03
N PHE A 673 -36.47 43.14 10.28
CA PHE A 673 -36.92 42.34 11.40
C PHE A 673 -38.45 42.31 11.49
N ASN A 674 -39.05 41.12 11.56
CA ASN A 674 -40.48 40.84 11.54
C ASN A 674 -41.23 41.25 10.26
N SER A 675 -40.53 41.57 9.17
CA SER A 675 -41.14 41.85 7.88
C SER A 675 -41.08 40.62 6.97
N PRO A 676 -42.13 40.38 6.12
CA PRO A 676 -42.09 39.28 5.17
C PRO A 676 -41.20 39.64 3.99
N ILE A 677 -40.55 38.63 3.42
CA ILE A 677 -39.85 38.70 2.13
C ILE A 677 -40.84 38.39 0.97
N ASN A 678 -40.57 38.88 -0.23
CA ASN A 678 -41.32 38.49 -1.42
C ASN A 678 -41.22 36.95 -1.63
N SER A 679 -42.35 36.29 -1.90
CA SER A 679 -42.38 34.82 -2.06
C SER A 679 -41.51 34.31 -3.22
N SER A 680 -41.45 35.03 -4.36
CA SER A 680 -40.59 34.68 -5.50
C SER A 680 -39.09 34.79 -5.13
N THR A 681 -38.75 35.89 -4.42
CA THR A 681 -37.38 36.09 -3.91
C THR A 681 -36.94 34.95 -2.98
N LEU A 682 -37.79 34.56 -2.03
CA LEU A 682 -37.49 33.47 -1.11
C LEU A 682 -37.28 32.14 -1.87
N SER A 683 -38.12 31.88 -2.88
CA SER A 683 -37.97 30.70 -3.73
C SER A 683 -36.64 30.69 -4.49
N LYS A 684 -36.20 31.84 -5.04
CA LYS A 684 -34.89 31.98 -5.70
C LYS A 684 -33.71 31.73 -4.70
N ILE A 685 -33.84 32.24 -3.48
CA ILE A 685 -32.83 32.02 -2.43
C ILE A 685 -32.70 30.53 -2.07
N PHE A 686 -33.80 29.80 -1.92
CA PHE A 686 -33.76 28.36 -1.73
C PHE A 686 -33.15 27.65 -2.91
N LYS A 687 -33.40 28.05 -4.14
CA LYS A 687 -32.78 27.49 -5.35
C LYS A 687 -31.28 27.70 -5.35
N ILE A 688 -30.79 28.88 -5.00
CA ILE A 688 -29.35 29.17 -4.84
C ILE A 688 -28.76 28.29 -3.75
N PHE A 689 -29.46 28.13 -2.61
CA PHE A 689 -28.97 27.26 -1.54
C PHE A 689 -28.92 25.79 -1.97
N GLN A 690 -29.92 25.30 -2.71
CA GLN A 690 -29.90 23.95 -3.31
C GLN A 690 -28.68 23.75 -4.23
N ASN A 691 -28.36 24.74 -5.08
CA ASN A 691 -27.18 24.66 -5.95
C ASN A 691 -25.87 24.60 -5.14
N ASN A 692 -25.76 25.35 -4.04
CA ASN A 692 -24.62 25.28 -3.13
C ASN A 692 -24.48 23.89 -2.47
N LEU A 693 -25.59 23.27 -2.07
CA LEU A 693 -25.61 21.92 -1.51
C LEU A 693 -25.12 20.88 -2.52
N LYS A 694 -25.48 21.02 -3.79
CA LYS A 694 -25.03 20.10 -4.86
C LYS A 694 -23.50 20.08 -4.99
N VAL A 695 -22.86 21.24 -5.16
CA VAL A 695 -21.40 21.33 -5.34
C VAL A 695 -20.63 20.94 -4.07
N LEU A 696 -21.24 21.07 -2.91
CA LEU A 696 -20.65 20.69 -1.63
C LEU A 696 -20.81 19.19 -1.30
N HIS A 697 -21.84 18.52 -1.84
CA HIS A 697 -22.19 17.14 -1.48
C HIS A 697 -21.05 16.13 -1.56
N PRO A 698 -20.17 16.12 -2.57
CA PRO A 698 -19.05 15.20 -2.60
C PRO A 698 -18.11 15.33 -1.40
N PHE A 699 -17.99 16.50 -0.83
CA PHE A 699 -17.11 16.80 0.30
C PHE A 699 -17.78 16.61 1.66
N MET A 700 -19.06 16.97 1.77
CA MET A 700 -19.85 16.94 3.01
C MET A 700 -21.21 16.24 2.80
N PRO A 701 -21.18 14.91 2.56
CA PRO A 701 -22.37 14.20 2.11
C PRO A 701 -23.51 14.15 3.13
N PHE A 702 -23.22 14.12 4.42
CA PHE A 702 -24.24 13.93 5.45
C PHE A 702 -25.02 15.21 5.74
N LEU A 703 -24.31 16.33 5.93
CA LEU A 703 -24.94 17.64 6.14
C LEU A 703 -25.81 18.03 4.94
N THR A 704 -25.25 17.87 3.74
CA THR A 704 -25.93 18.31 2.53
C THR A 704 -27.16 17.47 2.21
N GLU A 705 -27.11 16.16 2.44
CA GLU A 705 -28.29 15.28 2.30
C GLU A 705 -29.39 15.64 3.31
N GLU A 706 -29.02 15.90 4.59
CA GLU A 706 -29.99 16.30 5.63
C GLU A 706 -30.66 17.63 5.30
N LEU A 707 -29.92 18.62 4.78
CA LEU A 707 -30.46 19.91 4.39
C LEU A 707 -31.28 19.79 3.11
N TRP A 708 -30.84 19.00 2.14
CA TRP A 708 -31.59 18.74 0.90
C TRP A 708 -32.99 18.19 1.18
N GLU A 709 -33.09 17.18 2.03
CA GLU A 709 -34.35 16.57 2.42
C GLU A 709 -35.33 17.58 3.04
N LYS A 710 -34.81 18.61 3.71
CA LYS A 710 -35.64 19.66 4.37
C LYS A 710 -36.08 20.74 3.43
N ILE A 711 -35.42 20.97 2.29
CA ILE A 711 -35.65 22.07 1.38
C ILE A 711 -36.10 21.64 0.00
N LYS A 712 -36.06 20.33 -0.32
CA LYS A 712 -36.59 19.84 -1.60
C LYS A 712 -38.11 20.06 -1.66
N ASP A 713 -38.58 20.49 -2.80
CA ASP A 713 -40.01 20.58 -3.07
C ASP A 713 -40.51 19.27 -3.71
N ASP A 714 -41.81 19.14 -3.90
CA ASP A 714 -42.46 17.94 -4.47
C ASP A 714 -42.01 17.64 -5.91
N SER A 715 -41.35 18.57 -6.59
CA SER A 715 -40.78 18.38 -7.93
C SER A 715 -39.46 17.58 -7.91
N PHE A 716 -38.74 17.58 -6.78
CA PHE A 716 -37.51 16.86 -6.58
C PHE A 716 -37.72 15.64 -5.69
N LYS A 717 -38.06 14.50 -6.29
CA LYS A 717 -38.23 13.21 -5.56
C LYS A 717 -36.92 12.55 -5.16
N ASP A 718 -35.82 12.81 -5.88
CA ASP A 718 -34.56 12.14 -5.72
C ASP A 718 -33.74 12.70 -4.55
N PRO A 719 -33.05 11.83 -3.79
CA PRO A 719 -32.06 12.25 -2.82
C PRO A 719 -30.87 12.92 -3.50
N LEU A 720 -30.15 13.76 -2.76
CA LEU A 720 -29.07 14.57 -3.31
C LEU A 720 -27.96 13.74 -3.94
N ILE A 721 -27.66 12.58 -3.36
CA ILE A 721 -26.59 11.68 -3.83
C ILE A 721 -26.74 11.22 -5.29
N ILE A 722 -27.95 11.22 -5.84
CA ILE A 722 -28.24 10.88 -7.25
C ILE A 722 -28.82 12.07 -8.04
N SER A 723 -28.92 13.24 -7.43
CA SER A 723 -29.35 14.45 -8.11
C SER A 723 -28.28 14.94 -9.08
N SER A 724 -28.71 15.57 -10.18
CA SER A 724 -27.79 16.13 -11.17
C SER A 724 -26.92 17.24 -10.59
N TRP A 725 -25.62 17.13 -10.89
CA TRP A 725 -24.59 18.15 -10.57
C TRP A 725 -24.90 19.52 -11.19
#